data_2af6793799cc2c2377fc095cbc0da80e
#
_entry.id   2af6793799cc2c2377fc095cbc0da80e
#
_cell.length_a   1.000
_cell.length_b   1.000
_cell.length_c   1.000
_cell.angle_alpha   90.00
_cell.angle_beta   90.00
_cell.angle_gamma   90.00
#
_symmetry.space_group_name_H-M   'P 1'
#
loop_
_entity.id
_entity.type
_entity.pdbx_description
1 polymer ?
#
loop_
_entity_poly.entity_id
_entity_poly.type
_entity_poly.pdbx_seq_one_letter_code
_entity_poly.pdbx_strand_id
1 'polypeptide(L)'
;MERLYWNNDWKFAETWEEAMKEAVYPENEMEDVRLPHTCKELPYHYFDEHAYQMLCGYRRHFMAPEAWQGKSVELTFEGVAHDAVVYVNGTEVKAHHCGYTAFFVEIAKYLKYGEDNVLAVRVDSRENLNIPPFGYAIDYMTFGGMYREVYVQVRNKTHLADVFIKPQIHPLQVTTEITVQNISDGITLQQEIRKKGEGAYSPLGKKPVKQTNVQTVFPVQEIRLWEPENPYLYEIRTSLWKNGEMIDARVDITGFREAGFRKDGFYLNGKKLRLRGLNRHQSYPYVGYAAPASMQIFDADILKKELGVNAVRTSHYPQSQDFIRRCDEIGLLVFTEFPGWQHIGGEEWKRQAVQNLKEMIVQYRNHPSIILWGVRINESQDDDVFYRETNRVAHELDDTRATGGVRMLKKSHLLEDVYTYNDFLHDGRHPGCNPKRKVTPDMKKPYLISEYNGHMFPTKPFDDEEHRTEHAIRHANVLNAVAQEPDIAGSFGWCMFDYNTHKDFGSGDRICYHGVMDMFRNPKLAAAVYSSQQEDTPVLELSSSMDIGEHPGGNRSGNWMITNADAVRMYKNSKLIKEYHREDSPYRALAHGPIPVNDFIGNAIVENEPMKPKQARLMGQLLNMTAYYGLNNLPAKFYLLALRLMVCYHMKPKDAVALYTRYVGDWGTTSTVYKFEAVRGGKVVKTVIKEPMQQAHLEVKVSAHNLTEGRTYDMAAVRIRALDENGNVLGFFNEPVQLEVKGVLELIGPKTICLQGGMGGTYVKTIGQAGEGILTIENAQTGKICEHFQVAREE
;
A
#
# COMPACT_ATOMS: atom_id res chain seq x y z
N MET A 1 -8.03 12.17 -27.03
CA MET A 1 -6.71 12.80 -27.29
C MET A 1 -5.63 11.79 -26.96
N GLU A 2 -4.73 11.54 -27.86
CA GLU A 2 -3.67 10.56 -27.76
C GLU A 2 -2.49 11.13 -26.97
N ARG A 3 -1.93 10.34 -26.05
CA ARG A 3 -0.66 10.62 -25.38
C ARG A 3 0.44 9.92 -26.16
N LEU A 4 1.44 10.65 -26.59
CA LEU A 4 2.64 10.09 -27.20
C LEU A 4 3.66 9.87 -26.09
N TYR A 5 3.79 8.62 -25.61
CA TYR A 5 4.70 8.29 -24.53
C TYR A 5 6.17 8.38 -24.99
N TRP A 6 6.97 9.08 -24.22
CA TRP A 6 8.40 9.25 -24.42
C TRP A 6 9.20 8.57 -23.31
N ASN A 7 8.88 7.33 -23.01
CA ASN A 7 9.55 6.55 -21.98
C ASN A 7 10.80 5.81 -22.48
N ASN A 8 10.94 5.64 -23.78
CA ASN A 8 12.08 4.96 -24.42
C ASN A 8 13.07 5.97 -24.98
N ASP A 9 14.25 5.47 -25.40
CA ASP A 9 15.29 6.23 -26.11
C ASP A 9 15.87 7.42 -25.29
N TRP A 10 16.02 7.24 -23.99
CA TRP A 10 16.72 8.18 -23.13
C TRP A 10 18.18 7.79 -22.95
N LYS A 11 19.05 8.80 -22.89
CA LYS A 11 20.43 8.71 -22.45
C LYS A 11 20.54 9.27 -21.03
N PHE A 12 21.27 8.58 -20.15
CA PHE A 12 21.48 8.95 -18.76
C PHE A 12 22.95 9.07 -18.41
N ALA A 13 23.30 10.05 -17.58
CA ALA A 13 24.62 10.18 -16.96
C ALA A 13 24.46 10.53 -15.47
N GLU A 14 25.26 9.88 -14.61
CA GLU A 14 25.26 10.12 -13.16
C GLU A 14 25.73 11.54 -12.78
N THR A 15 26.38 12.25 -13.72
CA THR A 15 26.85 13.63 -13.50
C THR A 15 26.30 14.55 -14.58
N TRP A 16 25.72 15.68 -14.16
CA TRP A 16 25.30 16.75 -15.08
C TRP A 16 26.46 17.62 -15.50
N GLU A 17 26.58 17.86 -16.79
CA GLU A 17 27.43 18.88 -17.39
C GLU A 17 26.59 19.93 -18.12
N GLU A 18 26.92 21.22 -17.99
CA GLU A 18 26.15 22.30 -18.62
C GLU A 18 26.04 22.14 -20.13
N ALA A 19 27.03 21.52 -20.76
CA ALA A 19 27.01 21.24 -22.19
C ALA A 19 25.95 20.21 -22.62
N MET A 20 25.42 19.41 -21.68
CA MET A 20 24.36 18.41 -21.97
C MET A 20 23.07 19.02 -22.48
N LYS A 21 22.80 20.30 -22.22
CA LYS A 21 21.62 20.98 -22.77
C LYS A 21 21.73 21.29 -24.26
N GLU A 22 22.97 21.32 -24.82
CA GLU A 22 23.24 21.70 -26.20
C GLU A 22 23.02 20.52 -27.17
N ALA A 23 22.64 20.83 -28.42
CA ALA A 23 22.40 19.80 -29.43
C ALA A 23 23.66 18.97 -29.75
N VAL A 24 24.82 19.58 -29.70
CA VAL A 24 26.12 18.95 -30.00
C VAL A 24 26.81 18.56 -28.69
N TYR A 25 26.36 17.48 -28.06
CA TYR A 25 27.00 16.88 -26.91
C TYR A 25 27.31 15.40 -27.17
N PRO A 26 28.53 14.91 -26.85
CA PRO A 26 28.90 13.52 -27.11
C PRO A 26 28.15 12.60 -26.13
N GLU A 27 27.33 11.70 -26.65
CA GLU A 27 26.50 10.77 -25.83
C GLU A 27 27.12 9.37 -25.67
N ASN A 28 28.35 9.16 -26.16
CA ASN A 28 28.99 7.84 -26.22
C ASN A 28 29.26 7.22 -24.84
N GLU A 29 29.36 8.04 -23.80
CA GLU A 29 29.56 7.60 -22.40
C GLU A 29 28.25 7.58 -21.59
N MET A 30 27.14 7.97 -22.20
CA MET A 30 25.82 7.94 -21.53
C MET A 30 25.17 6.56 -21.66
N GLU A 31 24.49 6.12 -20.62
CA GLU A 31 23.74 4.88 -20.59
C GLU A 31 22.40 5.00 -21.31
N ASP A 32 22.03 3.97 -22.08
CA ASP A 32 20.67 3.85 -22.63
C ASP A 32 19.68 3.40 -21.55
N VAL A 33 18.68 4.23 -21.28
CA VAL A 33 17.70 3.95 -20.22
C VAL A 33 16.26 4.10 -20.72
N ARG A 34 15.35 3.45 -20.00
CA ARG A 34 13.91 3.51 -20.22
C ARG A 34 13.23 3.97 -18.93
N LEU A 35 12.21 4.83 -19.05
CA LEU A 35 11.43 5.31 -17.92
C LEU A 35 10.27 4.33 -17.60
N PRO A 36 9.94 4.17 -16.32
CA PRO A 36 10.50 4.74 -15.08
C PRO A 36 11.96 4.36 -14.83
N HIS A 37 12.81 5.30 -14.39
CA HIS A 37 14.23 5.07 -14.16
C HIS A 37 14.66 5.66 -12.81
N THR A 38 15.42 4.88 -12.02
CA THR A 38 16.11 5.36 -10.82
C THR A 38 17.54 5.74 -11.15
N CYS A 39 18.02 6.88 -10.65
CA CYS A 39 19.40 7.31 -10.92
C CYS A 39 20.46 6.38 -10.34
N LYS A 40 20.08 5.50 -9.40
CA LYS A 40 20.94 4.46 -8.83
C LYS A 40 20.12 3.30 -8.29
N GLU A 41 20.39 2.07 -8.72
CA GLU A 41 19.89 0.88 -8.04
C GLU A 41 20.63 0.69 -6.71
N LEU A 42 19.89 0.34 -5.65
CA LEU A 42 20.44 0.14 -4.32
C LEU A 42 20.43 -1.33 -3.93
N PRO A 43 21.40 -1.81 -3.13
CA PRO A 43 21.28 -3.10 -2.49
C PRO A 43 20.03 -3.19 -1.60
N TYR A 44 19.62 -4.41 -1.27
CA TYR A 44 18.47 -4.66 -0.40
C TYR A 44 18.60 -3.96 0.97
N HIS A 45 19.80 -3.96 1.56
CA HIS A 45 20.12 -3.39 2.87
C HIS A 45 21.60 -2.96 2.94
N TYR A 46 22.01 -2.32 4.04
CA TYR A 46 23.40 -1.91 4.34
C TYR A 46 24.04 -1.07 3.23
N PHE A 47 23.31 -0.10 2.69
CA PHE A 47 23.83 0.82 1.69
C PHE A 47 24.05 2.22 2.27
N ASP A 48 24.82 3.03 1.55
CA ASP A 48 24.96 4.46 1.80
C ASP A 48 23.95 5.21 0.92
N GLU A 49 23.04 5.94 1.52
CA GLU A 49 22.04 6.74 0.81
C GLU A 49 22.64 7.86 -0.04
N HIS A 50 23.89 8.29 0.21
CA HIS A 50 24.58 9.23 -0.69
C HIS A 50 24.78 8.65 -2.09
N ALA A 51 24.68 7.33 -2.27
CA ALA A 51 24.81 6.69 -3.58
C ALA A 51 23.82 7.20 -4.63
N TYR A 52 22.60 7.61 -4.24
CA TYR A 52 21.60 8.18 -5.16
C TYR A 52 21.49 9.71 -5.08
N GLN A 53 22.17 10.36 -4.13
CA GLN A 53 22.17 11.82 -3.95
C GLN A 53 23.17 12.46 -4.91
N MET A 54 22.72 12.77 -6.10
CA MET A 54 23.58 13.26 -7.20
C MET A 54 22.90 14.34 -8.01
N LEU A 55 23.71 15.05 -8.80
CA LEU A 55 23.27 15.95 -9.86
C LEU A 55 23.48 15.24 -11.20
N CYS A 56 22.44 14.62 -11.73
CA CYS A 56 22.50 13.80 -12.92
C CYS A 56 21.77 14.42 -14.12
N GLY A 57 21.96 13.82 -15.29
CA GLY A 57 21.42 14.31 -16.56
C GLY A 57 20.74 13.24 -17.38
N TYR A 58 19.62 13.61 -17.99
CA TYR A 58 18.92 12.81 -18.99
C TYR A 58 18.87 13.58 -20.30
N ARG A 59 19.01 12.86 -21.42
CA ARG A 59 18.90 13.45 -22.77
C ARG A 59 18.04 12.56 -23.66
N ARG A 60 17.33 13.18 -24.60
CA ARG A 60 16.55 12.48 -25.62
C ARG A 60 16.51 13.31 -26.93
N HIS A 61 16.85 12.68 -28.05
CA HIS A 61 16.64 13.22 -29.38
C HIS A 61 15.24 12.88 -29.90
N PHE A 62 14.63 13.79 -30.62
CA PHE A 62 13.33 13.55 -31.24
C PHE A 62 13.12 14.47 -32.49
N MET A 63 12.43 13.92 -33.47
CA MET A 63 11.93 14.69 -34.61
C MET A 63 10.61 15.37 -34.28
N ALA A 64 10.50 16.66 -34.38
CA ALA A 64 9.25 17.39 -34.26
C ALA A 64 8.53 17.43 -35.61
N PRO A 65 7.41 16.70 -35.81
CA PRO A 65 6.70 16.70 -37.08
C PRO A 65 6.28 18.12 -37.54
N GLU A 66 6.34 18.43 -38.80
CA GLU A 66 5.84 19.72 -39.37
C GLU A 66 4.36 19.94 -39.03
N ALA A 67 3.57 18.84 -38.93
CA ALA A 67 2.16 18.88 -38.56
C ALA A 67 1.90 19.45 -37.16
N TRP A 68 2.92 19.57 -36.31
CA TRP A 68 2.82 20.21 -35.00
C TRP A 68 2.95 21.72 -35.04
N GLN A 69 3.42 22.28 -36.17
CA GLN A 69 3.56 23.73 -36.32
C GLN A 69 2.20 24.44 -36.17
N GLY A 70 2.18 25.45 -35.33
CA GLY A 70 0.95 26.21 -35.05
C GLY A 70 0.00 25.56 -34.06
N LYS A 71 0.35 24.39 -33.48
CA LYS A 71 -0.38 23.73 -32.39
C LYS A 71 0.23 24.04 -31.03
N SER A 72 -0.45 23.64 -29.96
CA SER A 72 0.08 23.53 -28.61
C SER A 72 0.76 22.16 -28.48
N VAL A 73 1.97 22.13 -27.97
CA VAL A 73 2.76 20.91 -27.74
C VAL A 73 3.15 20.88 -26.26
N GLU A 74 2.41 20.13 -25.49
CA GLU A 74 2.59 20.03 -24.06
C GLU A 74 3.36 18.76 -23.71
N LEU A 75 4.51 18.93 -23.05
CA LEU A 75 5.32 17.85 -22.49
C LEU A 75 4.98 17.71 -21.00
N THR A 76 4.62 16.50 -20.57
CA THR A 76 4.27 16.18 -19.18
C THR A 76 5.25 15.18 -18.59
N PHE A 77 5.72 15.46 -17.38
CA PHE A 77 6.50 14.56 -16.51
C PHE A 77 5.62 14.17 -15.33
N GLU A 78 5.38 12.89 -15.12
CA GLU A 78 4.54 12.43 -14.00
C GLU A 78 5.25 12.37 -12.65
N GLY A 79 6.61 12.34 -12.65
CA GLY A 79 7.41 12.41 -11.43
C GLY A 79 8.92 12.40 -11.71
N VAL A 80 9.60 13.41 -11.21
CA VAL A 80 11.08 13.56 -11.30
C VAL A 80 11.60 13.95 -9.91
N ALA A 81 12.42 13.13 -9.33
CA ALA A 81 12.90 13.33 -7.96
C ALA A 81 14.33 13.90 -7.93
N HIS A 82 14.53 15.13 -7.35
CA HIS A 82 13.49 15.95 -6.70
C HIS A 82 13.41 17.36 -7.29
N ASP A 83 14.53 17.90 -7.76
CA ASP A 83 14.66 19.22 -8.39
C ASP A 83 15.03 19.04 -9.85
N ALA A 84 14.11 19.41 -10.75
CA ALA A 84 14.26 19.19 -12.17
C ALA A 84 14.32 20.51 -12.93
N VAL A 85 15.25 20.61 -13.88
CA VAL A 85 15.29 21.69 -14.88
C VAL A 85 15.25 21.08 -16.26
N VAL A 86 14.28 21.49 -17.05
CA VAL A 86 14.04 20.99 -18.42
C VAL A 86 14.55 21.98 -19.44
N TYR A 87 15.31 21.49 -20.41
CA TYR A 87 15.87 22.26 -21.53
C TYR A 87 15.39 21.69 -22.87
N VAL A 88 15.05 22.56 -23.81
CA VAL A 88 14.76 22.20 -25.20
C VAL A 88 15.72 22.99 -26.10
N ASN A 89 16.51 22.29 -26.88
CA ASN A 89 17.51 22.90 -27.81
C ASN A 89 18.42 23.96 -27.11
N GLY A 90 18.93 23.65 -25.92
CA GLY A 90 19.79 24.53 -25.13
C GLY A 90 19.05 25.58 -24.27
N THR A 91 17.75 25.77 -24.48
CA THR A 91 16.96 26.77 -23.75
C THR A 91 16.27 26.16 -22.56
N GLU A 92 16.45 26.76 -21.38
CA GLU A 92 15.66 26.39 -20.19
C GLU A 92 14.17 26.73 -20.40
N VAL A 93 13.31 25.74 -20.21
CA VAL A 93 11.88 25.90 -20.48
C VAL A 93 11.04 25.76 -19.20
N LYS A 94 11.51 25.02 -18.19
CA LYS A 94 10.81 24.81 -16.93
C LYS A 94 11.76 24.35 -15.82
N ALA A 95 11.58 24.91 -14.61
CA ALA A 95 12.09 24.33 -13.37
C ALA A 95 10.91 23.82 -12.54
N HIS A 96 11.10 22.69 -11.83
CA HIS A 96 10.10 22.09 -10.94
C HIS A 96 10.77 21.52 -9.70
N HIS A 97 10.22 21.84 -8.51
CA HIS A 97 10.86 21.60 -7.23
C HIS A 97 10.02 20.66 -6.34
N CYS A 98 9.49 19.58 -6.93
CA CYS A 98 8.77 18.54 -6.19
C CYS A 98 8.99 17.18 -6.83
N GLY A 99 9.48 16.23 -6.05
CA GLY A 99 9.72 14.86 -6.53
C GLY A 99 8.45 14.01 -6.72
N TYR A 100 7.26 14.47 -6.30
CA TYR A 100 6.10 13.62 -6.15
C TYR A 100 4.87 14.03 -6.96
N THR A 101 4.85 15.23 -7.52
CA THR A 101 3.75 15.75 -8.33
C THR A 101 4.12 15.77 -9.81
N ALA A 102 3.11 15.64 -10.68
CA ALA A 102 3.30 15.82 -12.11
C ALA A 102 3.40 17.30 -12.46
N PHE A 103 4.19 17.60 -13.47
CA PHE A 103 4.29 18.93 -14.05
C PHE A 103 4.32 18.87 -15.57
N PHE A 104 3.95 19.99 -16.19
CA PHE A 104 3.92 20.10 -17.64
C PHE A 104 4.56 21.41 -18.12
N VAL A 105 4.98 21.43 -19.38
CA VAL A 105 5.55 22.58 -20.05
C VAL A 105 5.15 22.64 -21.53
N GLU A 106 4.73 23.83 -21.96
CA GLU A 106 4.45 24.11 -23.38
C GLU A 106 5.77 24.35 -24.11
N ILE A 107 6.10 23.47 -25.06
CA ILE A 107 7.38 23.48 -25.77
C ILE A 107 7.32 23.96 -27.23
N ALA A 108 6.13 24.21 -27.81
CA ALA A 108 5.95 24.50 -29.24
C ALA A 108 6.87 25.62 -29.78
N LYS A 109 7.10 26.69 -29.01
CA LYS A 109 7.92 27.86 -29.45
C LYS A 109 9.42 27.58 -29.45
N TYR A 110 9.86 26.45 -28.87
CA TYR A 110 11.28 26.06 -28.81
C TYR A 110 11.63 24.98 -29.82
N LEU A 111 10.64 24.43 -30.56
CA LEU A 111 10.82 23.34 -31.50
C LEU A 111 11.31 23.82 -32.86
N LYS A 112 12.21 23.02 -33.43
CA LYS A 112 12.58 23.05 -34.84
C LYS A 112 11.75 21.99 -35.57
N TYR A 113 10.75 22.43 -36.31
CA TYR A 113 9.83 21.53 -37.00
C TYR A 113 10.48 20.92 -38.25
N GLY A 114 10.29 19.62 -38.49
CA GLY A 114 10.95 18.85 -39.55
C GLY A 114 12.43 18.53 -39.27
N GLU A 115 12.97 18.91 -38.13
CA GLU A 115 14.36 18.74 -37.75
C GLU A 115 14.48 17.96 -36.42
N ASP A 116 15.72 17.53 -36.14
CA ASP A 116 16.08 16.95 -34.87
C ASP A 116 16.08 18.01 -33.74
N ASN A 117 15.48 17.63 -32.60
CA ASN A 117 15.43 18.42 -31.37
C ASN A 117 16.05 17.64 -30.23
N VAL A 118 16.62 18.34 -29.27
CA VAL A 118 17.17 17.77 -28.05
C VAL A 118 16.34 18.21 -26.84
N LEU A 119 15.88 17.24 -26.10
CA LEU A 119 15.33 17.41 -24.76
C LEU A 119 16.38 17.00 -23.74
N ALA A 120 16.77 17.89 -22.83
CA ALA A 120 17.66 17.58 -21.72
C ALA A 120 16.98 17.90 -20.40
N VAL A 121 17.19 17.04 -19.40
CA VAL A 121 16.65 17.21 -18.05
C VAL A 121 17.78 17.08 -17.04
N ARG A 122 18.04 18.17 -16.33
CA ARG A 122 18.94 18.18 -15.17
C ARG A 122 18.12 17.75 -13.96
N VAL A 123 18.58 16.75 -13.24
CA VAL A 123 17.90 16.22 -12.03
C VAL A 123 18.84 16.28 -10.85
N ASP A 124 18.44 17.00 -9.80
CA ASP A 124 19.15 17.05 -8.52
C ASP A 124 18.35 16.22 -7.48
N SER A 125 18.89 15.09 -7.07
CA SER A 125 18.32 14.21 -6.06
C SER A 125 18.92 14.40 -4.66
N ARG A 126 19.81 15.40 -4.49
CA ARG A 126 20.39 15.74 -3.20
C ARG A 126 19.37 16.43 -2.31
N GLU A 127 19.55 16.33 -1.00
CA GLU A 127 18.70 17.00 -0.03
C GLU A 127 18.86 18.55 -0.14
N ASN A 128 17.74 19.23 -0.21
CA ASN A 128 17.68 20.69 -0.30
C ASN A 128 16.73 21.23 0.78
N LEU A 129 17.27 21.97 1.76
CA LEU A 129 16.52 22.48 2.90
C LEU A 129 15.38 23.46 2.55
N ASN A 130 15.32 23.94 1.31
CA ASN A 130 14.27 24.84 0.83
C ASN A 130 13.15 24.11 0.06
N ILE A 131 13.23 22.79 -0.04
CA ILE A 131 12.27 21.96 -0.78
C ILE A 131 11.68 20.88 0.12
N PRO A 132 10.35 20.77 0.28
CA PRO A 132 9.73 19.59 0.91
C PRO A 132 10.09 18.30 0.17
N PRO A 133 10.33 17.16 0.87
CA PRO A 133 10.16 16.93 2.30
C PRO A 133 11.39 17.27 3.16
N PHE A 134 12.46 17.80 2.60
CA PHE A 134 13.75 17.96 3.26
C PHE A 134 13.77 19.03 4.37
N GLY A 135 14.80 18.97 5.21
CA GLY A 135 15.08 19.91 6.29
C GLY A 135 15.24 19.26 7.66
N TYR A 136 14.90 17.99 7.79
CA TYR A 136 15.06 17.18 8.98
C TYR A 136 15.24 15.71 8.59
N ALA A 137 15.67 14.85 9.53
CA ALA A 137 15.67 13.40 9.28
C ALA A 137 14.26 12.91 8.95
N ILE A 138 14.15 12.08 7.92
CA ILE A 138 12.89 11.45 7.50
C ILE A 138 13.02 9.94 7.67
N ASP A 139 11.89 9.25 7.87
CA ASP A 139 11.90 7.81 8.12
C ASP A 139 11.78 6.95 6.85
N TYR A 140 11.90 7.55 5.68
CA TYR A 140 11.84 6.87 4.38
C TYR A 140 12.91 7.40 3.43
N MET A 141 13.23 6.60 2.41
CA MET A 141 14.16 7.00 1.34
C MET A 141 13.46 7.88 0.32
N THR A 142 14.15 8.91 -0.17
CA THR A 142 13.60 9.80 -1.19
C THR A 142 13.91 9.36 -2.61
N PHE A 143 14.96 8.55 -2.80
CA PHE A 143 15.45 8.10 -4.09
C PHE A 143 15.70 9.25 -5.08
N GLY A 144 15.99 8.94 -6.33
CA GLY A 144 16.26 9.96 -7.36
C GLY A 144 16.00 9.44 -8.77
N GLY A 145 15.83 10.37 -9.73
CA GLY A 145 15.66 10.04 -11.13
C GLY A 145 14.30 10.41 -11.73
N MET A 146 14.13 10.16 -13.03
CA MET A 146 12.82 10.25 -13.71
C MET A 146 12.06 8.95 -13.50
N TYR A 147 11.43 8.80 -12.34
CA TYR A 147 10.90 7.54 -11.87
C TYR A 147 9.42 7.28 -12.22
N ARG A 148 8.82 8.18 -13.03
CA ARG A 148 7.49 8.02 -13.62
C ARG A 148 7.55 8.36 -15.10
N GLU A 149 6.42 8.18 -15.78
CA GLU A 149 6.30 8.32 -17.22
C GLU A 149 6.41 9.76 -17.71
N VAL A 150 6.86 9.89 -18.96
CA VAL A 150 6.90 11.15 -19.72
C VAL A 150 6.09 10.97 -21.00
N TYR A 151 5.26 11.96 -21.33
CA TYR A 151 4.49 11.95 -22.57
C TYR A 151 4.26 13.35 -23.14
N VAL A 152 3.99 13.40 -24.43
CA VAL A 152 3.63 14.61 -25.17
C VAL A 152 2.17 14.56 -25.58
N GLN A 153 1.49 15.69 -25.49
CA GLN A 153 0.16 15.91 -26.04
C GLN A 153 0.18 17.07 -27.03
N VAL A 154 -0.27 16.80 -28.25
CA VAL A 154 -0.35 17.81 -29.32
C VAL A 154 -1.81 18.19 -29.53
N ARG A 155 -2.13 19.46 -29.36
CA ARG A 155 -3.50 19.99 -29.40
C ARG A 155 -3.59 21.21 -30.32
N ASN A 156 -4.81 21.55 -30.69
CA ASN A 156 -5.06 22.85 -31.28
C ASN A 156 -4.74 23.97 -30.27
N LYS A 157 -4.42 25.18 -30.77
CA LYS A 157 -4.16 26.33 -29.86
C LYS A 157 -5.32 26.56 -28.91
N THR A 158 -6.57 26.46 -29.41
CA THR A 158 -7.76 26.45 -28.56
C THR A 158 -7.99 25.03 -28.07
N HIS A 159 -7.85 24.80 -26.76
CA HIS A 159 -8.00 23.48 -26.15
C HIS A 159 -8.48 23.56 -24.71
N LEU A 160 -8.88 22.40 -24.18
CA LEU A 160 -9.25 22.20 -22.77
C LEU A 160 -7.97 22.12 -21.92
N ALA A 161 -7.68 23.14 -21.14
CA ALA A 161 -6.52 23.13 -20.25
C ALA A 161 -6.77 22.37 -18.96
N ASP A 162 -7.96 22.51 -18.40
CA ASP A 162 -8.37 21.83 -17.18
C ASP A 162 -9.86 21.50 -17.21
N VAL A 163 -10.22 20.35 -16.59
CA VAL A 163 -11.61 19.88 -16.44
C VAL A 163 -11.76 19.26 -15.07
N PHE A 164 -12.51 19.92 -14.19
CA PHE A 164 -12.86 19.40 -12.88
C PHE A 164 -14.32 18.97 -12.85
N ILE A 165 -14.56 17.68 -12.67
CA ILE A 165 -15.89 17.07 -12.68
C ILE A 165 -16.35 16.87 -11.23
N LYS A 166 -17.53 17.42 -10.91
CA LYS A 166 -18.18 17.33 -9.60
C LYS A 166 -19.51 16.58 -9.75
N PRO A 167 -19.54 15.24 -9.68
CA PRO A 167 -20.77 14.47 -9.66
C PRO A 167 -21.57 14.76 -8.38
N GLN A 168 -22.87 14.96 -8.52
CA GLN A 168 -23.79 15.21 -7.40
C GLN A 168 -24.93 14.20 -7.44
N ILE A 169 -25.37 13.73 -6.27
CA ILE A 169 -26.48 12.77 -6.15
C ILE A 169 -27.76 13.49 -5.79
N HIS A 170 -27.67 14.58 -5.05
CA HIS A 170 -28.79 15.38 -4.58
C HIS A 170 -28.56 16.87 -4.83
N PRO A 171 -29.08 17.48 -5.93
CA PRO A 171 -29.80 16.87 -7.06
C PRO A 171 -28.89 16.01 -7.93
N LEU A 172 -29.47 15.06 -8.69
CA LEU A 172 -28.70 14.19 -9.58
C LEU A 172 -28.24 14.97 -10.81
N GLN A 173 -26.97 15.39 -10.82
CA GLN A 173 -26.37 16.23 -11.86
C GLN A 173 -24.85 16.11 -11.87
N VAL A 174 -24.25 16.61 -12.94
CA VAL A 174 -22.80 16.83 -13.04
C VAL A 174 -22.55 18.32 -13.15
N THR A 175 -21.84 18.88 -12.19
CA THR A 175 -21.24 20.21 -12.29
C THR A 175 -19.82 20.04 -12.79
N THR A 176 -19.40 20.82 -13.79
CA THR A 176 -18.03 20.77 -14.31
C THR A 176 -17.44 22.16 -14.40
N GLU A 177 -16.25 22.36 -13.85
CA GLU A 177 -15.44 23.56 -13.99
C GLU A 177 -14.38 23.32 -15.06
N ILE A 178 -14.32 24.17 -16.06
CA ILE A 178 -13.53 23.94 -17.27
C ILE A 178 -12.72 25.18 -17.57
N THR A 179 -11.42 25.02 -17.83
CA THR A 179 -10.54 26.07 -18.32
C THR A 179 -10.23 25.83 -19.79
N VAL A 180 -10.55 26.79 -20.65
CA VAL A 180 -10.29 26.75 -22.10
C VAL A 180 -9.20 27.76 -22.42
N GLN A 181 -8.12 27.32 -23.08
CA GLN A 181 -7.04 28.19 -23.55
C GLN A 181 -7.31 28.74 -24.92
N ASN A 182 -6.80 29.95 -25.18
CA ASN A 182 -6.81 30.63 -26.47
C ASN A 182 -8.19 30.61 -27.15
N ILE A 183 -9.20 31.14 -26.49
CA ILE A 183 -10.57 31.17 -26.95
C ILE A 183 -10.65 32.01 -28.24
N SER A 184 -11.52 31.55 -29.16
CA SER A 184 -11.95 32.29 -30.33
C SER A 184 -13.46 32.28 -30.46
N ASP A 185 -14.02 33.17 -31.27
CA ASP A 185 -15.50 33.22 -31.44
C ASP A 185 -16.07 31.95 -32.05
N GLY A 186 -17.32 31.66 -31.70
CA GLY A 186 -18.08 30.53 -32.25
C GLY A 186 -17.78 29.18 -31.64
N ILE A 187 -17.06 29.13 -30.51
CA ILE A 187 -16.78 27.84 -29.80
C ILE A 187 -17.97 27.42 -28.98
N THR A 188 -18.33 26.14 -29.09
CA THR A 188 -19.35 25.47 -28.27
C THR A 188 -18.68 24.29 -27.52
N LEU A 189 -18.91 24.23 -26.24
CA LEU A 189 -18.58 23.08 -25.39
C LEU A 189 -19.75 22.09 -25.41
N GLN A 190 -19.43 20.80 -25.54
CA GLN A 190 -20.37 19.68 -25.42
C GLN A 190 -19.85 18.69 -24.39
N GLN A 191 -20.76 18.18 -23.55
CA GLN A 191 -20.48 17.09 -22.63
C GLN A 191 -21.39 15.90 -22.86
N GLU A 192 -20.83 14.71 -22.71
CA GLU A 192 -21.47 13.42 -22.91
C GLU A 192 -20.99 12.44 -21.84
N ILE A 193 -21.82 11.49 -21.48
CA ILE A 193 -21.54 10.47 -20.46
C ILE A 193 -21.77 9.07 -21.00
N ARG A 194 -20.95 8.11 -20.56
CA ARG A 194 -21.25 6.68 -20.71
C ARG A 194 -20.70 5.91 -19.50
N LYS A 195 -21.13 4.66 -19.32
CA LYS A 195 -20.43 3.71 -18.44
C LYS A 195 -19.01 3.49 -18.97
N LYS A 196 -18.02 3.42 -18.09
CA LYS A 196 -16.61 3.19 -18.46
C LYS A 196 -16.46 1.96 -19.36
N GLY A 197 -15.91 2.18 -20.57
CA GLY A 197 -15.63 1.13 -21.54
C GLY A 197 -16.84 0.50 -22.24
N GLU A 198 -18.08 0.94 -21.97
CA GLU A 198 -19.29 0.30 -22.50
C GLU A 198 -20.23 1.29 -23.20
N GLY A 199 -20.79 0.84 -24.32
CA GLY A 199 -21.85 1.52 -25.02
C GLY A 199 -21.47 2.83 -25.72
N ALA A 200 -22.49 3.49 -26.29
CA ALA A 200 -22.36 4.81 -26.88
C ALA A 200 -22.45 5.91 -25.80
N TYR A 201 -21.85 7.06 -26.09
CA TYR A 201 -22.00 8.25 -25.26
C TYR A 201 -23.43 8.81 -25.34
N SER A 202 -24.04 9.11 -24.22
CA SER A 202 -25.31 9.84 -24.09
C SER A 202 -25.03 11.32 -23.87
N PRO A 203 -25.76 12.23 -24.52
CA PRO A 203 -25.51 13.66 -24.37
C PRO A 203 -25.93 14.13 -22.97
N LEU A 204 -25.08 14.92 -22.33
CA LEU A 204 -25.40 15.69 -21.12
C LEU A 204 -25.93 17.08 -21.51
N GLY A 205 -25.18 17.81 -22.34
CA GLY A 205 -25.58 19.15 -22.77
C GLY A 205 -24.52 19.89 -23.55
N LYS A 206 -24.89 21.12 -24.00
CA LYS A 206 -24.00 22.03 -24.73
C LYS A 206 -24.03 23.41 -24.10
N LYS A 207 -22.93 24.17 -24.21
CA LYS A 207 -22.80 25.55 -23.73
C LYS A 207 -21.87 26.37 -24.64
N PRO A 208 -22.21 27.60 -25.04
CA PRO A 208 -21.26 28.48 -25.72
C PRO A 208 -20.09 28.85 -24.80
N VAL A 209 -18.87 28.86 -25.35
CA VAL A 209 -17.65 29.29 -24.63
C VAL A 209 -17.41 30.77 -24.94
N LYS A 210 -17.57 31.62 -23.93
CA LYS A 210 -17.39 33.08 -24.04
C LYS A 210 -16.24 33.63 -23.22
N GLN A 211 -15.69 32.82 -22.31
CA GLN A 211 -14.63 33.19 -21.37
C GLN A 211 -13.74 31.96 -21.04
N THR A 212 -12.54 32.21 -20.58
CA THR A 212 -11.55 31.16 -20.24
C THR A 212 -12.11 30.14 -19.25
N ASN A 213 -12.76 30.58 -18.19
CA ASN A 213 -13.34 29.69 -17.20
C ASN A 213 -14.86 29.51 -17.47
N VAL A 214 -15.26 28.27 -17.71
CA VAL A 214 -16.63 27.89 -18.00
C VAL A 214 -17.11 26.89 -16.95
N GLN A 215 -18.26 27.18 -16.36
CA GLN A 215 -18.92 26.18 -15.49
C GLN A 215 -20.17 25.66 -16.24
N THR A 216 -20.37 24.33 -16.20
CA THR A 216 -21.59 23.68 -16.67
C THR A 216 -22.30 22.99 -15.52
N VAL A 217 -23.61 22.88 -15.61
CA VAL A 217 -24.43 22.08 -14.70
C VAL A 217 -25.45 21.34 -15.56
N PHE A 218 -25.31 20.02 -15.67
CA PHE A 218 -26.17 19.19 -16.47
C PHE A 218 -26.83 18.09 -15.65
N PRO A 219 -28.15 17.92 -15.72
CA PRO A 219 -28.86 16.84 -15.05
C PRO A 219 -28.47 15.49 -15.67
N VAL A 220 -28.47 14.45 -14.87
CA VAL A 220 -28.30 13.07 -15.28
C VAL A 220 -29.59 12.31 -14.96
N GLN A 221 -30.01 11.41 -15.85
CA GLN A 221 -31.30 10.75 -15.67
C GLN A 221 -31.21 9.52 -14.76
N GLU A 222 -30.17 8.68 -14.95
CA GLU A 222 -29.98 7.45 -14.20
C GLU A 222 -28.50 7.18 -14.00
N ILE A 223 -28.13 6.77 -12.78
CA ILE A 223 -26.76 6.37 -12.44
C ILE A 223 -26.75 5.20 -11.46
N ARG A 224 -25.63 4.49 -11.42
CA ARG A 224 -25.24 3.63 -10.30
C ARG A 224 -24.17 4.32 -9.48
N LEU A 225 -24.28 4.19 -8.16
CA LEU A 225 -23.31 4.80 -7.26
C LEU A 225 -21.98 4.05 -7.29
N TRP A 226 -20.91 4.78 -7.05
CA TRP A 226 -19.61 4.21 -6.76
C TRP A 226 -19.55 3.81 -5.27
N GLU A 227 -19.26 2.54 -5.00
CA GLU A 227 -19.15 1.96 -3.65
C GLU A 227 -17.96 0.99 -3.61
N PRO A 228 -17.33 0.74 -2.44
CA PRO A 228 -16.20 -0.19 -2.32
C PRO A 228 -16.47 -1.61 -2.83
N GLU A 229 -17.70 -2.11 -2.67
CA GLU A 229 -18.12 -3.43 -3.14
C GLU A 229 -18.58 -3.44 -4.59
N ASN A 230 -18.93 -2.27 -5.14
CA ASN A 230 -19.36 -2.08 -6.52
C ASN A 230 -18.89 -0.73 -7.07
N PRO A 231 -17.60 -0.61 -7.44
CA PRO A 231 -16.97 0.63 -7.87
C PRO A 231 -17.38 1.02 -9.30
N TYR A 232 -18.60 1.50 -9.46
CA TYR A 232 -19.17 1.83 -10.76
C TYR A 232 -18.63 3.15 -11.30
N LEU A 233 -17.95 3.10 -12.44
CA LEU A 233 -17.28 4.24 -13.05
C LEU A 233 -17.94 4.69 -14.36
N TYR A 234 -17.89 5.98 -14.61
CA TYR A 234 -18.36 6.66 -15.82
C TYR A 234 -17.20 7.39 -16.51
N GLU A 235 -17.30 7.45 -17.82
CA GLU A 235 -16.52 8.37 -18.66
C GLU A 235 -17.36 9.59 -19.00
N ILE A 236 -16.82 10.78 -18.72
CA ILE A 236 -17.40 12.05 -19.16
C ILE A 236 -16.48 12.61 -20.23
N ARG A 237 -17.00 12.70 -21.46
CA ARG A 237 -16.31 13.33 -22.59
C ARG A 237 -16.70 14.79 -22.65
N THR A 238 -15.70 15.66 -22.46
CA THR A 238 -15.82 17.10 -22.68
C THR A 238 -15.16 17.45 -24.00
N SER A 239 -15.88 18.11 -24.92
CA SER A 239 -15.39 18.44 -26.26
C SER A 239 -15.65 19.88 -26.64
N LEU A 240 -14.73 20.47 -27.41
CA LEU A 240 -14.85 21.81 -28.01
C LEU A 240 -15.16 21.68 -29.49
N TRP A 241 -16.15 22.42 -29.94
CA TRP A 241 -16.65 22.42 -31.31
C TRP A 241 -16.60 23.83 -31.91
N LYS A 242 -16.19 23.95 -33.16
CA LYS A 242 -16.20 25.19 -33.94
C LYS A 242 -16.67 24.91 -35.37
N ASN A 243 -17.69 25.61 -35.84
CA ASN A 243 -18.26 25.44 -37.19
C ASN A 243 -18.68 23.99 -37.51
N GLY A 244 -19.13 23.24 -36.51
CA GLY A 244 -19.54 21.83 -36.68
C GLY A 244 -18.41 20.83 -36.63
N GLU A 245 -17.15 21.25 -36.48
CA GLU A 245 -15.99 20.38 -36.33
C GLU A 245 -15.52 20.30 -34.85
N MET A 246 -15.15 19.14 -34.40
CA MET A 246 -14.57 18.92 -33.06
C MET A 246 -13.10 19.35 -33.10
N ILE A 247 -12.76 20.39 -32.35
CA ILE A 247 -11.40 20.96 -32.32
C ILE A 247 -10.55 20.42 -31.17
N ASP A 248 -11.18 19.97 -30.09
CA ASP A 248 -10.51 19.32 -28.96
C ASP A 248 -11.49 18.46 -28.17
N ALA A 249 -10.98 17.41 -27.50
CA ALA A 249 -11.78 16.58 -26.60
C ALA A 249 -10.92 15.94 -25.52
N ARG A 250 -11.48 15.80 -24.32
CA ARG A 250 -10.89 15.10 -23.17
C ARG A 250 -11.94 14.16 -22.58
N VAL A 251 -11.47 12.98 -22.16
CA VAL A 251 -12.28 12.00 -21.43
C VAL A 251 -11.72 11.88 -20.02
N ASP A 252 -12.56 12.16 -19.04
CA ASP A 252 -12.25 11.99 -17.64
C ASP A 252 -13.11 10.89 -17.04
N ILE A 253 -12.50 10.06 -16.18
CA ILE A 253 -13.20 8.98 -15.47
C ILE A 253 -13.64 9.51 -14.11
N THR A 254 -14.87 9.21 -13.72
CA THR A 254 -15.41 9.60 -12.42
C THR A 254 -16.41 8.56 -11.90
N GLY A 255 -16.80 8.71 -10.63
CA GLY A 255 -17.84 7.92 -9.98
C GLY A 255 -18.79 8.80 -9.19
N PHE A 256 -20.09 8.48 -9.24
CA PHE A 256 -21.10 9.21 -8.47
C PHE A 256 -21.12 8.67 -7.04
N ARG A 257 -20.73 9.50 -6.10
CA ARG A 257 -20.75 9.20 -4.68
C ARG A 257 -20.93 10.45 -3.83
N GLU A 258 -21.41 10.26 -2.62
CA GLU A 258 -21.37 11.24 -1.55
C GLU A 258 -20.51 10.70 -0.42
N ALA A 259 -19.34 11.33 -0.18
CA ALA A 259 -18.42 10.96 0.88
C ALA A 259 -18.27 12.10 1.86
N GLY A 260 -18.44 11.84 3.15
CA GLY A 260 -18.39 12.90 4.15
C GLY A 260 -18.02 12.39 5.53
N PHE A 261 -17.29 13.23 6.26
CA PHE A 261 -16.95 12.99 7.66
C PHE A 261 -17.93 13.75 8.56
N ARG A 262 -18.48 13.05 9.57
CA ARG A 262 -19.35 13.60 10.59
C ARG A 262 -18.73 13.39 11.97
N LYS A 263 -19.26 14.07 12.98
CA LYS A 263 -18.75 14.01 14.38
C LYS A 263 -18.60 12.57 14.93
N ASP A 264 -19.34 11.64 14.38
CA ASP A 264 -19.44 10.25 14.83
C ASP A 264 -18.87 9.23 13.81
N GLY A 265 -18.22 9.68 12.73
CA GLY A 265 -17.55 8.79 11.78
C GLY A 265 -17.57 9.24 10.34
N PHE A 266 -17.17 8.34 9.45
CA PHE A 266 -17.19 8.52 8.00
C PHE A 266 -18.48 7.92 7.40
N TYR A 267 -19.03 8.59 6.39
CA TYR A 267 -20.24 8.18 5.68
C TYR A 267 -19.98 8.16 4.18
N LEU A 268 -20.43 7.10 3.52
CA LEU A 268 -20.43 6.97 2.07
C LEU A 268 -21.85 6.65 1.59
N ASN A 269 -22.36 7.46 0.67
CA ASN A 269 -23.71 7.32 0.11
C ASN A 269 -24.80 7.21 1.21
N GLY A 270 -24.66 8.04 2.25
CA GLY A 270 -25.57 8.07 3.39
C GLY A 270 -25.37 6.94 4.43
N LYS A 271 -24.56 5.93 4.14
CA LYS A 271 -24.28 4.80 5.05
C LYS A 271 -23.00 5.04 5.83
N LYS A 272 -23.03 4.77 7.14
CA LYS A 272 -21.83 4.83 7.98
C LYS A 272 -20.88 3.70 7.60
N LEU A 273 -19.63 4.05 7.29
CA LEU A 273 -18.56 3.10 6.96
C LEU A 273 -17.35 3.37 7.85
N ARG A 274 -16.89 2.34 8.55
CA ARG A 274 -15.65 2.44 9.32
C ARG A 274 -14.46 2.20 8.41
N LEU A 275 -13.54 3.16 8.34
CA LEU A 275 -12.31 3.01 7.59
C LEU A 275 -11.36 2.03 8.32
N ARG A 276 -10.92 1.01 7.62
CA ARG A 276 -9.92 0.04 8.07
C ARG A 276 -8.85 -0.02 7.01
N GLY A 277 -7.77 0.69 7.26
CA GLY A 277 -6.73 0.93 6.27
C GLY A 277 -5.34 0.57 6.75
N LEU A 278 -4.41 0.69 5.80
CA LEU A 278 -2.98 0.65 6.01
C LEU A 278 -2.34 1.88 5.35
N ASN A 279 -1.19 2.28 5.88
CA ASN A 279 -0.33 3.26 5.25
C ASN A 279 0.52 2.57 4.18
N ARG A 280 0.81 3.25 3.06
CA ARG A 280 1.64 2.72 1.98
C ARG A 280 2.70 3.73 1.57
N HIS A 281 3.97 3.32 1.57
CA HIS A 281 5.03 3.90 0.74
C HIS A 281 4.93 3.37 -0.70
N GLN A 282 5.70 3.94 -1.66
CA GLN A 282 5.65 3.50 -3.07
C GLN A 282 6.93 2.80 -3.53
N SER A 283 7.82 2.44 -2.60
CA SER A 283 9.13 1.87 -2.92
C SER A 283 9.10 0.36 -3.16
N TYR A 284 10.04 -0.09 -3.98
CA TYR A 284 10.34 -1.49 -4.27
C TYR A 284 11.83 -1.74 -4.06
N PRO A 285 12.25 -2.92 -3.58
CA PRO A 285 13.65 -3.32 -3.49
C PRO A 285 14.40 -3.04 -4.79
N TYR A 286 15.62 -2.59 -4.66
CA TYR A 286 16.59 -2.27 -5.72
C TYR A 286 16.26 -0.99 -6.51
N VAL A 287 15.06 -0.85 -7.04
CA VAL A 287 14.67 0.23 -7.96
C VAL A 287 14.01 1.44 -7.29
N GLY A 288 13.81 1.39 -5.96
CA GLY A 288 13.17 2.48 -5.23
C GLY A 288 11.76 2.81 -5.76
N TYR A 289 11.56 4.00 -6.29
CA TYR A 289 10.26 4.45 -6.83
C TYR A 289 10.05 4.10 -8.31
N ALA A 290 11.10 3.65 -9.03
CA ALA A 290 11.05 3.41 -10.47
C ALA A 290 10.39 2.08 -10.81
N ALA A 291 9.05 2.06 -10.74
CA ALA A 291 8.23 0.90 -11.02
C ALA A 291 7.08 1.24 -11.97
N PRO A 292 6.85 0.41 -13.03
CA PRO A 292 5.81 0.67 -14.02
C PRO A 292 4.40 0.49 -13.45
N ALA A 293 3.40 0.80 -14.28
CA ALA A 293 1.98 0.75 -13.92
C ALA A 293 1.54 -0.61 -13.33
N SER A 294 2.03 -1.73 -13.88
CA SER A 294 1.73 -3.08 -13.40
C SER A 294 2.03 -3.27 -11.91
N MET A 295 3.14 -2.74 -11.42
CA MET A 295 3.53 -2.84 -10.02
C MET A 295 2.67 -1.95 -9.12
N GLN A 296 2.27 -0.78 -9.61
CA GLN A 296 1.36 0.11 -8.88
C GLN A 296 -0.04 -0.52 -8.73
N ILE A 297 -0.53 -1.17 -9.80
CA ILE A 297 -1.78 -1.93 -9.82
C ILE A 297 -1.68 -3.12 -8.85
N PHE A 298 -0.56 -3.83 -8.84
CA PHE A 298 -0.31 -4.98 -7.97
C PHE A 298 -0.45 -4.62 -6.49
N ASP A 299 0.15 -3.51 -6.03
CA ASP A 299 0.03 -3.08 -4.64
C ASP A 299 -1.42 -2.71 -4.25
N ALA A 300 -2.17 -2.05 -5.16
CA ALA A 300 -3.58 -1.75 -4.91
C ALA A 300 -4.42 -3.04 -4.78
N ASP A 301 -4.15 -4.02 -5.65
CA ASP A 301 -4.82 -5.33 -5.63
C ASP A 301 -4.48 -6.10 -4.34
N ILE A 302 -3.24 -6.10 -3.87
CA ILE A 302 -2.85 -6.69 -2.58
C ILE A 302 -3.65 -6.06 -1.43
N LEU A 303 -3.69 -4.73 -1.34
CA LEU A 303 -4.43 -4.03 -0.29
C LEU A 303 -5.90 -4.46 -0.25
N LYS A 304 -6.57 -4.48 -1.39
CA LYS A 304 -7.99 -4.80 -1.48
C LYS A 304 -8.28 -6.30 -1.35
N LYS A 305 -7.56 -7.14 -2.12
CA LYS A 305 -7.89 -8.56 -2.31
C LYS A 305 -7.18 -9.48 -1.31
N GLU A 306 -5.88 -9.25 -1.04
CA GLU A 306 -5.13 -10.10 -0.12
C GLU A 306 -5.30 -9.64 1.33
N LEU A 307 -5.16 -8.33 1.61
CA LEU A 307 -5.27 -7.77 2.95
C LEU A 307 -6.71 -7.39 3.36
N GLY A 308 -7.64 -7.31 2.40
CA GLY A 308 -9.06 -7.06 2.67
C GLY A 308 -9.34 -5.70 3.30
N VAL A 309 -8.44 -4.70 3.14
CA VAL A 309 -8.68 -3.35 3.65
C VAL A 309 -9.62 -2.56 2.74
N ASN A 310 -10.34 -1.59 3.29
CA ASN A 310 -11.24 -0.74 2.53
C ASN A 310 -10.68 0.67 2.28
N ALA A 311 -9.53 0.98 2.86
CA ALA A 311 -8.88 2.27 2.71
C ALA A 311 -7.35 2.16 2.72
N VAL A 312 -6.68 3.14 2.13
CA VAL A 312 -5.22 3.31 2.16
C VAL A 312 -4.88 4.78 2.39
N ARG A 313 -3.83 5.05 3.18
CA ARG A 313 -3.20 6.37 3.23
C ARG A 313 -1.89 6.31 2.45
N THR A 314 -1.74 7.21 1.47
CA THR A 314 -0.51 7.35 0.69
C THR A 314 0.48 8.22 1.46
N SER A 315 1.15 7.63 2.42
CA SER A 315 2.13 8.31 3.28
C SER A 315 3.47 8.48 2.55
N HIS A 316 4.13 9.60 2.59
CA HIS A 316 3.72 10.92 3.07
C HIS A 316 3.81 11.88 1.88
N TYR A 317 3.27 11.47 0.72
CA TYR A 317 3.40 12.16 -0.57
C TYR A 317 2.42 11.63 -1.61
N PRO A 318 2.14 12.39 -2.67
CA PRO A 318 1.35 11.93 -3.82
C PRO A 318 2.01 10.73 -4.51
N GLN A 319 1.26 9.64 -4.71
CA GLN A 319 1.75 8.40 -5.33
C GLN A 319 1.31 8.29 -6.80
N SER A 320 1.70 7.21 -7.49
CA SER A 320 1.42 7.03 -8.90
C SER A 320 -0.06 7.21 -9.26
N GLN A 321 -0.34 7.85 -10.40
CA GLN A 321 -1.71 7.95 -10.93
C GLN A 321 -2.28 6.57 -11.31
N ASP A 322 -1.45 5.60 -11.69
CA ASP A 322 -1.90 4.23 -11.96
C ASP A 322 -2.40 3.53 -10.68
N PHE A 323 -1.74 3.78 -9.54
CA PHE A 323 -2.21 3.30 -8.24
C PHE A 323 -3.58 3.90 -7.88
N ILE A 324 -3.74 5.22 -8.02
CA ILE A 324 -5.01 5.89 -7.70
C ILE A 324 -6.13 5.46 -8.65
N ARG A 325 -5.85 5.35 -9.96
CA ARG A 325 -6.82 4.81 -10.94
C ARG A 325 -7.26 3.40 -10.57
N ARG A 326 -6.32 2.55 -10.14
CA ARG A 326 -6.66 1.21 -9.68
C ARG A 326 -7.52 1.23 -8.43
N CYS A 327 -7.27 2.15 -7.49
CA CYS A 327 -8.13 2.33 -6.32
C CYS A 327 -9.57 2.71 -6.71
N ASP A 328 -9.74 3.57 -7.74
CA ASP A 328 -11.07 3.89 -8.29
C ASP A 328 -11.78 2.64 -8.83
N GLU A 329 -11.04 1.78 -9.56
CA GLU A 329 -11.57 0.58 -10.23
C GLU A 329 -11.98 -0.53 -9.27
N ILE A 330 -11.26 -0.66 -8.15
CA ILE A 330 -11.50 -1.76 -7.19
C ILE A 330 -12.22 -1.32 -5.91
N GLY A 331 -12.59 -0.03 -5.80
CA GLY A 331 -13.31 0.48 -4.64
C GLY A 331 -12.43 0.56 -3.38
N LEU A 332 -11.19 0.99 -3.50
CA LEU A 332 -10.30 1.25 -2.38
C LEU A 332 -10.27 2.75 -2.08
N LEU A 333 -10.72 3.15 -0.88
CA LEU A 333 -10.76 4.55 -0.46
C LEU A 333 -9.35 5.08 -0.19
N VAL A 334 -9.09 6.34 -0.54
CA VAL A 334 -7.75 6.94 -0.45
C VAL A 334 -7.75 8.19 0.42
N PHE A 335 -6.84 8.26 1.36
CA PHE A 335 -6.38 9.47 2.04
C PHE A 335 -5.00 9.81 1.49
N THR A 336 -4.84 10.95 0.80
CA THR A 336 -3.56 11.39 0.22
C THR A 336 -3.15 12.74 0.78
N GLU A 337 -1.84 12.99 0.85
CA GLU A 337 -1.27 14.19 1.48
C GLU A 337 -0.10 14.77 0.67
N PHE A 338 0.16 16.07 0.83
CA PHE A 338 1.30 16.72 0.19
C PHE A 338 2.62 16.41 0.93
N PRO A 339 3.79 16.47 0.24
CA PRO A 339 5.05 15.96 0.77
C PRO A 339 5.54 16.67 2.02
N GLY A 340 5.98 15.90 3.02
CA GLY A 340 6.65 16.40 4.22
C GLY A 340 6.56 15.48 5.43
N TRP A 341 7.57 15.56 6.30
CA TRP A 341 7.66 14.81 7.54
C TRP A 341 8.29 15.66 8.65
N GLN A 342 7.55 15.95 9.71
CA GLN A 342 7.86 16.73 10.91
C GLN A 342 8.34 18.18 10.68
N HIS A 343 9.22 18.42 9.73
CA HIS A 343 9.84 19.73 9.48
C HIS A 343 8.90 20.71 8.78
N ILE A 344 8.92 21.96 9.25
CA ILE A 344 8.37 23.13 8.57
C ILE A 344 9.52 24.10 8.37
N GLY A 345 9.87 24.38 7.12
CA GLY A 345 10.96 25.30 6.77
C GLY A 345 10.57 26.77 6.78
N GLY A 346 11.44 27.62 6.24
CA GLY A 346 11.21 29.05 6.08
C GLY A 346 10.17 29.38 5.01
N GLU A 347 10.01 30.66 4.68
CA GLU A 347 8.97 31.15 3.76
C GLU A 347 9.08 30.58 2.34
N GLU A 348 10.28 30.30 1.85
CA GLU A 348 10.50 29.66 0.55
C GLU A 348 10.00 28.22 0.57
N TRP A 349 10.38 27.45 1.58
CA TRP A 349 9.90 26.09 1.80
C TRP A 349 8.37 26.03 1.90
N LYS A 350 7.74 26.96 2.68
CA LYS A 350 6.27 27.04 2.80
C LYS A 350 5.58 27.36 1.48
N ARG A 351 6.15 28.28 0.68
CA ARG A 351 5.61 28.58 -0.67
C ARG A 351 5.67 27.36 -1.57
N GLN A 352 6.78 26.62 -1.55
CA GLN A 352 6.91 25.39 -2.33
C GLN A 352 5.93 24.31 -1.83
N ALA A 353 5.76 24.17 -0.51
CA ALA A 353 4.79 23.25 0.06
C ALA A 353 3.34 23.56 -0.37
N VAL A 354 2.94 24.83 -0.41
CA VAL A 354 1.63 25.25 -0.93
C VAL A 354 1.51 24.95 -2.43
N GLN A 355 2.59 25.12 -3.20
CA GLN A 355 2.59 24.76 -4.62
C GLN A 355 2.43 23.25 -4.83
N ASN A 356 3.12 22.44 -4.05
CA ASN A 356 3.00 20.97 -4.09
C ASN A 356 1.56 20.51 -3.74
N LEU A 357 0.93 21.18 -2.77
CA LEU A 357 -0.47 20.93 -2.42
C LEU A 357 -1.42 21.25 -3.59
N LYS A 358 -1.22 22.38 -4.28
CA LYS A 358 -2.02 22.75 -5.47
C LYS A 358 -1.91 21.70 -6.56
N GLU A 359 -0.68 21.31 -6.88
CA GLU A 359 -0.39 20.30 -7.91
C GLU A 359 -1.05 18.95 -7.56
N MET A 360 -0.91 18.49 -6.32
CA MET A 360 -1.56 17.26 -5.85
C MET A 360 -3.08 17.30 -6.04
N ILE A 361 -3.75 18.36 -5.60
CA ILE A 361 -5.21 18.45 -5.68
C ILE A 361 -5.67 18.50 -7.14
N VAL A 362 -5.06 19.33 -7.97
CA VAL A 362 -5.40 19.43 -9.40
C VAL A 362 -5.19 18.08 -10.10
N GLN A 363 -4.10 17.38 -9.77
CA GLN A 363 -3.79 16.07 -10.35
C GLN A 363 -4.85 15.01 -10.02
N TYR A 364 -5.44 15.04 -8.82
CA TYR A 364 -6.25 13.92 -8.33
C TYR A 364 -7.73 14.21 -8.11
N ARG A 365 -8.21 15.45 -8.17
CA ARG A 365 -9.57 15.84 -7.78
C ARG A 365 -10.71 15.18 -8.57
N ASN A 366 -10.44 14.55 -9.73
CA ASN A 366 -11.43 13.78 -10.48
C ASN A 366 -11.59 12.32 -10.00
N HIS A 367 -10.71 11.81 -9.11
CA HIS A 367 -10.72 10.43 -8.64
C HIS A 367 -11.76 10.19 -7.54
N PRO A 368 -12.76 9.30 -7.73
CA PRO A 368 -13.78 9.05 -6.72
C PRO A 368 -13.25 8.31 -5.48
N SER A 369 -12.16 7.57 -5.57
CA SER A 369 -11.54 6.88 -4.44
C SER A 369 -10.99 7.82 -3.37
N ILE A 370 -10.55 9.03 -3.74
CA ILE A 370 -9.99 10.00 -2.79
C ILE A 370 -11.10 10.63 -1.97
N ILE A 371 -11.00 10.49 -0.64
CA ILE A 371 -12.00 10.95 0.33
C ILE A 371 -11.50 12.03 1.29
N LEU A 372 -10.18 12.23 1.38
CA LEU A 372 -9.58 13.17 2.33
C LEU A 372 -8.29 13.74 1.76
N TRP A 373 -8.15 15.07 1.81
CA TRP A 373 -6.92 15.79 1.49
C TRP A 373 -6.09 16.02 2.75
N GLY A 374 -4.86 15.51 2.79
CA GLY A 374 -3.86 15.82 3.80
C GLY A 374 -3.23 17.17 3.53
N VAL A 375 -3.59 18.17 4.33
CA VAL A 375 -3.18 19.57 4.14
C VAL A 375 -2.25 20.08 5.25
N ARG A 376 -1.70 19.16 6.04
CA ARG A 376 -0.72 19.42 7.09
C ARG A 376 0.42 18.42 6.97
N ILE A 377 1.65 18.91 7.20
CA ILE A 377 2.85 18.07 7.23
C ILE A 377 2.71 17.01 8.33
N ASN A 378 3.00 15.76 7.97
CA ASN A 378 2.95 14.65 8.92
C ASN A 378 3.75 14.95 10.18
N GLU A 379 3.10 14.78 11.35
CA GLU A 379 3.70 14.91 12.69
C GLU A 379 4.37 16.27 13.01
N SER A 380 4.10 17.30 12.24
CA SER A 380 4.67 18.62 12.46
C SER A 380 4.08 19.35 13.68
N GLN A 381 4.79 20.36 14.14
CA GLN A 381 4.29 21.32 15.12
C GLN A 381 3.14 22.15 14.55
N ASP A 382 2.41 22.88 15.41
CA ASP A 382 1.39 23.83 14.97
C ASP A 382 2.05 25.06 14.30
N ASP A 383 1.53 25.43 13.13
CA ASP A 383 1.81 26.68 12.44
C ASP A 383 0.49 27.20 11.84
N ASP A 384 -0.23 27.99 12.62
CA ASP A 384 -1.58 28.42 12.25
C ASP A 384 -1.62 29.26 10.98
N VAL A 385 -0.59 30.05 10.69
CA VAL A 385 -0.54 30.89 9.49
C VAL A 385 -0.41 30.00 8.26
N PHE A 386 0.53 29.08 8.28
CA PHE A 386 0.78 28.14 7.19
C PHE A 386 -0.42 27.21 6.96
N TYR A 387 -0.97 26.63 8.03
CA TYR A 387 -2.06 25.66 7.89
C TYR A 387 -3.44 26.28 7.58
N ARG A 388 -3.68 27.56 7.92
CA ARG A 388 -4.83 28.30 7.39
C ARG A 388 -4.71 28.46 5.88
N GLU A 389 -3.51 28.76 5.38
CA GLU A 389 -3.27 28.94 3.96
C GLU A 389 -3.44 27.60 3.19
N THR A 390 -2.83 26.51 3.66
CA THR A 390 -2.98 25.20 2.99
C THR A 390 -4.43 24.73 2.98
N ASN A 391 -5.15 24.90 4.08
CA ASN A 391 -6.56 24.53 4.17
C ASN A 391 -7.45 25.39 3.24
N ARG A 392 -7.22 26.72 3.22
CA ARG A 392 -7.91 27.63 2.31
C ARG A 392 -7.70 27.22 0.85
N VAL A 393 -6.45 27.01 0.44
CA VAL A 393 -6.10 26.63 -0.93
C VAL A 393 -6.73 25.29 -1.32
N ALA A 394 -6.77 24.32 -0.41
CA ALA A 394 -7.39 23.04 -0.68
C ALA A 394 -8.90 23.18 -0.99
N HIS A 395 -9.63 23.94 -0.18
CA HIS A 395 -11.07 24.18 -0.39
C HIS A 395 -11.37 25.03 -1.63
N GLU A 396 -10.48 25.94 -2.01
CA GLU A 396 -10.63 26.72 -3.25
C GLU A 396 -10.45 25.86 -4.50
N LEU A 397 -9.58 24.83 -4.45
CA LEU A 397 -9.34 23.93 -5.58
C LEU A 397 -10.29 22.73 -5.63
N ASP A 398 -10.82 22.34 -4.48
CA ASP A 398 -11.80 21.25 -4.36
C ASP A 398 -12.68 21.43 -3.11
N ASP A 399 -13.89 21.91 -3.34
CA ASP A 399 -14.93 22.10 -2.33
C ASP A 399 -15.76 20.83 -2.06
N THR A 400 -15.43 19.70 -2.70
CA THR A 400 -16.18 18.44 -2.62
C THR A 400 -15.64 17.45 -1.59
N ARG A 401 -14.42 17.66 -1.08
CA ARG A 401 -13.75 16.77 -0.14
C ARG A 401 -13.33 17.49 1.14
N ALA A 402 -13.33 16.72 2.23
CA ALA A 402 -12.85 17.20 3.51
C ALA A 402 -11.30 17.29 3.52
N THR A 403 -10.80 18.17 4.39
CA THR A 403 -9.38 18.30 4.69
C THR A 403 -9.05 17.67 6.04
N GLY A 404 -7.81 17.13 6.16
CA GLY A 404 -7.25 16.57 7.37
C GLY A 404 -5.77 16.93 7.50
N GLY A 405 -5.17 16.61 8.62
CA GLY A 405 -3.74 16.86 8.81
C GLY A 405 -3.18 16.06 9.98
N VAL A 406 -2.18 15.26 9.68
CA VAL A 406 -1.65 14.24 10.59
C VAL A 406 -0.83 14.85 11.72
N ARG A 407 -1.23 14.57 12.94
CA ARG A 407 -0.64 15.10 14.18
C ARG A 407 -0.12 14.00 15.07
N MET A 408 0.96 14.28 15.79
CA MET A 408 1.40 13.51 16.96
C MET A 408 1.07 14.20 18.29
N LEU A 409 0.64 15.48 18.26
CA LEU A 409 0.31 16.28 19.44
C LEU A 409 -1.19 16.18 19.75
N LYS A 410 -1.52 15.83 21.00
CA LYS A 410 -2.90 15.90 21.49
C LYS A 410 -3.30 17.36 21.73
N LYS A 411 -4.59 17.66 21.46
CA LYS A 411 -5.14 19.01 21.65
C LYS A 411 -4.45 20.11 20.81
N SER A 412 -3.77 19.71 19.75
CA SER A 412 -3.23 20.60 18.73
C SER A 412 -4.33 21.39 18.04
N HIS A 413 -4.00 22.55 17.48
CA HIS A 413 -4.97 23.42 16.82
C HIS A 413 -5.62 22.71 15.62
N LEU A 414 -6.95 22.81 15.50
CA LEU A 414 -7.71 22.21 14.43
C LEU A 414 -8.21 23.30 13.47
N LEU A 415 -7.61 23.36 12.30
CA LEU A 415 -7.98 24.28 11.23
C LEU A 415 -8.68 23.53 10.08
N GLU A 416 -8.44 22.23 9.99
CA GLU A 416 -9.00 21.30 8.99
C GLU A 416 -10.40 20.82 9.40
N ASP A 417 -11.06 20.11 8.48
CA ASP A 417 -12.39 19.53 8.74
C ASP A 417 -12.34 18.32 9.67
N VAL A 418 -11.30 17.49 9.54
CA VAL A 418 -11.11 16.24 10.27
C VAL A 418 -9.85 16.31 11.13
N TYR A 419 -9.97 16.01 12.42
CA TYR A 419 -8.81 15.83 13.27
C TYR A 419 -8.19 14.45 12.99
N THR A 420 -7.01 14.41 12.39
CA THR A 420 -6.25 13.17 12.16
C THR A 420 -5.06 13.10 13.10
N TYR A 421 -4.80 11.91 13.67
CA TYR A 421 -3.83 11.74 14.74
C TYR A 421 -3.11 10.40 14.66
N ASN A 422 -1.78 10.42 14.82
CA ASN A 422 -0.97 9.22 14.98
C ASN A 422 -1.04 8.76 16.44
N ASP A 423 -1.74 7.65 16.67
CA ASP A 423 -2.03 7.13 18.00
C ASP A 423 -1.09 5.97 18.36
N PHE A 424 0.08 6.30 18.88
CA PHE A 424 1.06 5.33 19.36
C PHE A 424 0.91 5.00 20.85
N LEU A 425 -0.32 5.07 21.38
CA LEU A 425 -0.58 4.73 22.79
C LEU A 425 -0.31 3.26 23.09
N HIS A 426 -0.54 2.37 22.12
CA HIS A 426 -0.40 0.93 22.31
C HIS A 426 1.07 0.51 22.35
N ASP A 427 1.58 0.25 23.56
CA ASP A 427 2.96 -0.15 23.85
C ASP A 427 3.09 -1.63 24.30
N GLY A 428 2.05 -2.44 24.08
CA GLY A 428 1.93 -3.83 24.58
C GLY A 428 1.31 -3.93 25.97
N ARG A 429 1.38 -2.90 26.81
CA ARG A 429 0.73 -2.84 28.13
C ARG A 429 -0.64 -2.19 28.08
N HIS A 430 -0.86 -1.33 27.12
CA HIS A 430 -2.12 -0.67 26.86
C HIS A 430 -2.80 -1.27 25.61
N PRO A 431 -3.89 -2.03 25.77
CA PRO A 431 -4.55 -2.71 24.65
C PRO A 431 -5.53 -1.79 23.91
N GLY A 432 -5.07 -0.76 23.19
CA GLY A 432 -6.02 0.04 22.50
C GLY A 432 -5.53 1.36 21.92
N CYS A 433 -6.46 2.28 21.75
CA CYS A 433 -6.23 3.63 21.28
C CYS A 433 -6.73 4.66 22.30
N ASN A 434 -6.37 5.93 22.08
CA ASN A 434 -6.94 7.03 22.85
C ASN A 434 -8.41 7.26 22.45
N PRO A 435 -9.34 7.45 23.42
CA PRO A 435 -10.68 7.91 23.10
C PRO A 435 -10.62 9.36 22.54
N LYS A 436 -11.48 9.66 21.59
CA LYS A 436 -11.56 10.93 20.87
C LYS A 436 -11.45 12.15 21.79
N ARG A 437 -12.18 12.17 22.93
CA ARG A 437 -12.18 13.29 23.89
C ARG A 437 -10.82 13.65 24.50
N LYS A 438 -9.89 12.68 24.55
CA LYS A 438 -8.53 12.91 25.05
C LYS A 438 -7.61 13.52 23.99
N VAL A 439 -7.95 13.37 22.70
CA VAL A 439 -7.07 13.73 21.58
C VAL A 439 -7.49 15.04 20.91
N THR A 440 -8.74 15.13 20.42
CA THR A 440 -9.20 16.32 19.69
C THR A 440 -9.56 17.49 20.65
N PRO A 441 -9.27 18.75 20.26
CA PRO A 441 -9.75 19.93 20.99
C PRO A 441 -11.25 20.17 20.80
N ASP A 442 -11.85 19.64 19.68
CA ASP A 442 -13.25 19.87 19.33
C ASP A 442 -14.01 18.55 19.11
N MET A 443 -14.89 18.22 20.02
CA MET A 443 -15.74 17.01 19.94
C MET A 443 -16.83 17.05 18.86
N LYS A 444 -17.11 18.22 18.28
CA LYS A 444 -18.08 18.38 17.19
C LYS A 444 -17.50 18.01 15.84
N LYS A 445 -16.17 18.06 15.70
CA LYS A 445 -15.46 17.70 14.48
C LYS A 445 -15.20 16.18 14.41
N PRO A 446 -15.07 15.61 13.20
CA PRO A 446 -14.67 14.21 13.00
C PRO A 446 -13.29 13.90 13.58
N TYR A 447 -13.05 12.62 13.87
CA TYR A 447 -11.75 12.13 14.33
C TYR A 447 -11.35 10.84 13.61
N LEU A 448 -10.10 10.77 13.18
CA LEU A 448 -9.51 9.64 12.46
C LEU A 448 -8.12 9.32 13.01
N ILE A 449 -7.81 8.05 13.20
CA ILE A 449 -6.47 7.58 13.56
C ILE A 449 -5.69 7.32 12.26
N SER A 450 -4.64 8.10 12.01
CA SER A 450 -3.85 8.03 10.77
C SER A 450 -2.69 7.04 10.83
N GLU A 451 -2.18 6.74 12.03
CA GLU A 451 -1.16 5.72 12.25
C GLU A 451 -1.30 5.07 13.63
N TYR A 452 -0.85 3.82 13.73
CA TYR A 452 -0.66 3.09 14.98
C TYR A 452 0.31 1.91 14.77
N ASN A 453 0.91 1.40 15.84
CA ASN A 453 1.95 0.37 15.87
C ASN A 453 3.26 0.79 15.19
N GLY A 454 3.67 0.14 14.10
CA GLY A 454 4.89 0.44 13.35
C GLY A 454 6.16 0.37 14.20
N HIS A 455 6.83 1.53 14.35
CA HIS A 455 8.07 1.65 15.11
C HIS A 455 7.95 1.28 16.59
N MET A 456 6.72 1.18 17.13
CA MET A 456 6.51 0.73 18.51
C MET A 456 6.84 -0.76 18.71
N PHE A 457 6.85 -1.56 17.64
CA PHE A 457 7.17 -2.97 17.69
C PHE A 457 7.64 -3.51 16.32
N PRO A 458 8.85 -3.11 15.87
CA PRO A 458 9.42 -3.60 14.61
C PRO A 458 9.51 -5.13 14.64
N THR A 459 9.08 -5.79 13.56
CA THR A 459 9.01 -7.26 13.51
C THR A 459 9.53 -7.78 12.18
N LYS A 460 10.55 -8.62 12.25
CA LYS A 460 11.19 -9.26 11.11
C LYS A 460 10.53 -10.62 10.80
N PRO A 461 10.55 -11.09 9.56
CA PRO A 461 10.10 -12.45 9.23
C PRO A 461 10.81 -13.56 10.02
N PHE A 462 12.06 -13.34 10.41
CA PHE A 462 12.92 -14.27 11.12
C PHE A 462 13.00 -14.07 12.64
N ASP A 463 12.17 -13.20 13.21
CA ASP A 463 11.99 -13.14 14.67
C ASP A 463 11.33 -14.42 15.18
N ASP A 464 11.45 -14.72 16.48
CA ASP A 464 10.80 -15.87 17.10
C ASP A 464 9.26 -15.81 17.04
N GLU A 465 8.60 -16.93 17.29
CA GLU A 465 7.14 -17.03 17.20
C GLU A 465 6.44 -16.11 18.20
N GLU A 466 6.97 -15.91 19.41
CA GLU A 466 6.38 -15.06 20.43
C GLU A 466 6.35 -13.60 19.94
N HIS A 467 7.47 -13.11 19.39
CA HIS A 467 7.60 -11.76 18.84
C HIS A 467 6.66 -11.55 17.64
N ARG A 468 6.64 -12.50 16.68
CA ARG A 468 5.75 -12.42 15.50
C ARG A 468 4.28 -12.50 15.88
N THR A 469 3.93 -13.29 16.91
CA THR A 469 2.58 -13.36 17.46
C THR A 469 2.16 -12.05 18.11
N GLU A 470 3.02 -11.49 18.98
CA GLU A 470 2.78 -10.20 19.63
C GLU A 470 2.53 -9.09 18.61
N HIS A 471 3.30 -9.04 17.52
CA HIS A 471 3.08 -8.09 16.42
C HIS A 471 1.65 -8.18 15.87
N ALA A 472 1.18 -9.40 15.54
CA ALA A 472 -0.18 -9.59 15.03
C ALA A 472 -1.25 -9.21 16.08
N ILE A 473 -1.05 -9.59 17.32
CA ILE A 473 -1.98 -9.31 18.42
C ILE A 473 -2.07 -7.81 18.73
N ARG A 474 -0.97 -7.06 18.60
CA ARG A 474 -0.97 -5.59 18.72
C ARG A 474 -1.87 -4.93 17.68
N HIS A 475 -1.83 -5.39 16.42
CA HIS A 475 -2.75 -4.91 15.40
C HIS A 475 -4.22 -5.24 15.75
N ALA A 476 -4.49 -6.46 16.22
CA ALA A 476 -5.83 -6.84 16.66
C ALA A 476 -6.33 -6.01 17.87
N ASN A 477 -5.45 -5.71 18.84
CA ASN A 477 -5.76 -4.88 20.00
C ASN A 477 -6.24 -3.49 19.59
N VAL A 478 -5.49 -2.81 18.72
CA VAL A 478 -5.85 -1.46 18.27
C VAL A 478 -7.12 -1.49 17.42
N LEU A 479 -7.24 -2.40 16.45
CA LEU A 479 -8.44 -2.52 15.62
C LEU A 479 -9.69 -2.78 16.47
N ASN A 480 -9.59 -3.65 17.49
CA ASN A 480 -10.71 -3.92 18.40
C ASN A 480 -11.07 -2.70 19.25
N ALA A 481 -10.08 -1.96 19.76
CA ALA A 481 -10.32 -0.74 20.51
C ALA A 481 -10.99 0.34 19.66
N VAL A 482 -10.50 0.56 18.43
CA VAL A 482 -11.13 1.49 17.47
C VAL A 482 -12.57 1.06 17.15
N ALA A 483 -12.81 -0.26 17.02
CA ALA A 483 -14.15 -0.78 16.79
C ALA A 483 -15.13 -0.55 17.95
N GLN A 484 -14.63 -0.46 19.18
CA GLN A 484 -15.43 -0.14 20.37
C GLN A 484 -15.81 1.35 20.49
N GLU A 485 -15.01 2.23 19.88
CA GLU A 485 -15.25 3.68 19.94
C GLU A 485 -16.18 4.12 18.79
N PRO A 486 -17.42 4.53 19.08
CA PRO A 486 -18.43 4.80 18.05
C PRO A 486 -18.17 6.08 17.27
N ASP A 487 -17.34 6.98 17.76
CA ASP A 487 -17.05 8.32 17.22
C ASP A 487 -15.66 8.45 16.59
N ILE A 488 -14.96 7.33 16.36
CA ILE A 488 -13.76 7.24 15.56
C ILE A 488 -14.13 6.80 14.14
N ALA A 489 -13.80 7.60 13.12
CA ALA A 489 -14.11 7.33 11.72
C ALA A 489 -13.43 6.07 11.18
N GLY A 490 -12.29 5.71 11.74
CA GLY A 490 -11.50 4.55 11.39
C GLY A 490 -10.04 4.71 11.74
N SER A 491 -9.21 3.79 11.22
CA SER A 491 -7.78 3.81 11.50
C SER A 491 -6.94 3.22 10.36
N PHE A 492 -5.67 3.66 10.27
CA PHE A 492 -4.68 3.17 9.32
C PHE A 492 -3.47 2.63 10.09
N GLY A 493 -3.17 1.32 9.92
CA GLY A 493 -2.01 0.70 10.53
C GLY A 493 -0.71 1.13 9.83
N TRP A 494 0.35 1.35 10.56
CA TRP A 494 1.69 1.54 10.03
C TRP A 494 2.41 0.19 9.99
N CYS A 495 2.68 -0.40 8.81
CA CYS A 495 2.25 -0.02 7.48
C CYS A 495 2.04 -1.28 6.61
N MET A 496 1.81 -1.13 5.29
CA MET A 496 1.54 -2.25 4.38
C MET A 496 2.72 -3.22 4.31
N PHE A 497 3.94 -2.71 4.09
CA PHE A 497 5.14 -3.55 3.93
C PHE A 497 6.37 -2.85 4.53
N ASP A 498 7.41 -3.65 4.81
CA ASP A 498 8.72 -3.15 5.22
C ASP A 498 9.34 -2.28 4.12
N TYR A 499 10.10 -1.26 4.48
CA TYR A 499 10.63 -0.31 3.52
C TYR A 499 12.04 0.17 3.89
N ASN A 500 12.79 0.63 2.89
CA ASN A 500 14.09 1.23 3.12
C ASN A 500 13.96 2.59 3.80
N THR A 501 14.85 2.86 4.73
CA THR A 501 14.85 4.07 5.54
C THR A 501 16.21 4.77 5.56
N HIS A 502 16.18 6.07 5.88
CA HIS A 502 17.36 6.91 5.98
C HIS A 502 18.21 6.56 7.22
N LYS A 503 19.54 6.72 7.12
CA LYS A 503 20.47 6.46 8.24
C LYS A 503 20.13 7.26 9.48
N ASP A 504 19.68 8.50 9.31
CA ASP A 504 19.41 9.43 10.41
C ASP A 504 18.15 9.06 11.18
N PHE A 505 17.29 8.19 10.64
CA PHE A 505 16.18 7.56 11.36
C PHE A 505 16.67 6.50 12.35
N GLY A 506 17.87 5.91 12.13
CA GLY A 506 18.55 5.06 13.09
C GLY A 506 18.49 3.54 12.83
N SER A 507 17.89 3.09 11.73
CA SER A 507 17.92 1.68 11.34
C SER A 507 19.29 1.30 10.78
N GLY A 508 20.01 0.40 11.47
CA GLY A 508 21.39 0.04 11.14
C GLY A 508 21.56 -0.65 9.78
N ASP A 509 20.56 -1.43 9.37
CA ASP A 509 20.52 -2.14 8.09
C ASP A 509 19.75 -1.41 6.98
N ARG A 510 19.25 -0.19 7.25
CA ARG A 510 18.46 0.63 6.33
C ARG A 510 17.08 0.06 6.01
N ILE A 511 16.51 -0.76 6.89
CA ILE A 511 15.13 -1.28 6.73
C ILE A 511 14.31 -0.94 7.99
N CYS A 512 13.13 -0.39 7.79
CA CYS A 512 12.07 -0.32 8.77
C CYS A 512 11.20 -1.56 8.66
N TYR A 513 11.28 -2.45 9.65
CA TYR A 513 10.48 -3.68 9.74
C TYR A 513 9.09 -3.43 10.33
N HIS A 514 8.40 -2.42 9.82
CA HIS A 514 7.12 -1.92 10.33
C HIS A 514 5.91 -2.52 9.62
N GLY A 515 6.13 -3.19 8.49
CA GLY A 515 5.09 -3.72 7.62
C GLY A 515 4.36 -4.93 8.18
N VAL A 516 3.09 -5.09 7.77
CA VAL A 516 2.37 -6.36 7.90
C VAL A 516 2.79 -7.38 6.83
N MET A 517 3.55 -6.92 5.84
CA MET A 517 4.22 -7.73 4.81
C MET A 517 5.72 -7.40 4.80
N ASP A 518 6.55 -8.27 4.19
CA ASP A 518 7.94 -7.97 3.90
C ASP A 518 8.08 -7.00 2.70
N MET A 519 9.29 -6.61 2.34
CA MET A 519 9.54 -5.69 1.23
C MET A 519 9.13 -6.27 -0.15
N PHE A 520 9.08 -7.59 -0.30
CA PHE A 520 8.62 -8.29 -1.50
C PHE A 520 7.12 -8.59 -1.49
N ARG A 521 6.38 -8.08 -0.49
CA ARG A 521 4.94 -8.29 -0.27
C ARG A 521 4.57 -9.72 0.12
N ASN A 522 5.48 -10.51 0.70
CA ASN A 522 5.09 -11.73 1.39
C ASN A 522 4.41 -11.38 2.72
N PRO A 523 3.28 -12.02 3.06
CA PRO A 523 2.54 -11.70 4.27
C PRO A 523 3.28 -12.18 5.53
N LYS A 524 3.43 -11.30 6.52
CA LYS A 524 3.73 -11.66 7.90
C LYS A 524 2.44 -12.08 8.62
N LEU A 525 2.53 -12.64 9.82
CA LEU A 525 1.34 -13.08 10.58
C LEU A 525 0.31 -11.95 10.78
N ALA A 526 0.76 -10.70 10.99
CA ALA A 526 -0.12 -9.55 11.17
C ALA A 526 -1.02 -9.26 9.95
N ALA A 527 -0.63 -9.66 8.74
CA ALA A 527 -1.46 -9.56 7.54
C ALA A 527 -2.79 -10.32 7.71
N ALA A 528 -2.75 -11.47 8.37
CA ALA A 528 -3.94 -12.29 8.62
C ALA A 528 -4.99 -11.57 9.48
N VAL A 529 -4.58 -10.65 10.36
CA VAL A 529 -5.51 -9.85 11.18
C VAL A 529 -6.38 -8.94 10.32
N TYR A 530 -5.83 -8.40 9.24
CA TYR A 530 -6.57 -7.59 8.27
C TYR A 530 -7.39 -8.46 7.32
N SER A 531 -6.78 -9.47 6.72
CA SER A 531 -7.44 -10.34 5.74
C SER A 531 -8.59 -11.15 6.35
N SER A 532 -8.55 -11.45 7.65
CA SER A 532 -9.66 -12.11 8.33
C SER A 532 -10.90 -11.23 8.49
N GLN A 533 -10.80 -9.90 8.33
CA GLN A 533 -11.95 -9.00 8.48
C GLN A 533 -12.80 -8.88 7.19
N GLN A 534 -12.57 -9.69 6.17
CA GLN A 534 -13.36 -9.78 4.94
C GLN A 534 -14.01 -11.18 4.82
N GLU A 535 -15.05 -11.31 3.97
CA GLU A 535 -15.83 -12.54 3.85
C GLU A 535 -15.51 -13.36 2.58
N ASP A 536 -14.86 -12.77 1.58
CA ASP A 536 -14.74 -13.38 0.25
C ASP A 536 -13.81 -14.58 0.23
N THR A 537 -12.65 -14.47 0.89
CA THR A 537 -11.62 -15.51 0.90
C THR A 537 -11.51 -16.16 2.28
N PRO A 538 -11.55 -17.50 2.38
CA PRO A 538 -11.34 -18.20 3.65
C PRO A 538 -9.94 -17.97 4.22
N VAL A 539 -9.87 -17.51 5.46
CA VAL A 539 -8.64 -17.29 6.22
C VAL A 539 -8.58 -18.26 7.40
N LEU A 540 -7.45 -18.92 7.57
CA LEU A 540 -7.07 -19.67 8.77
C LEU A 540 -5.55 -19.64 8.86
N GLU A 541 -5.03 -18.90 9.83
CA GLU A 541 -3.60 -18.82 10.12
C GLU A 541 -3.36 -19.13 11.60
N LEU A 542 -2.31 -19.90 11.88
CA LEU A 542 -1.87 -20.22 13.24
C LEU A 542 -0.62 -19.40 13.57
N SER A 543 -0.55 -18.82 14.76
CA SER A 543 0.61 -18.04 15.18
C SER A 543 1.82 -18.92 15.49
N SER A 544 1.66 -20.22 15.59
CA SER A 544 2.71 -21.17 15.99
C SER A 544 2.86 -22.30 14.98
N SER A 545 4.10 -22.78 14.83
CA SER A 545 4.42 -24.05 14.17
C SER A 545 3.89 -25.26 14.95
N MET A 546 3.51 -25.07 16.23
CA MET A 546 3.23 -26.14 17.20
C MET A 546 4.46 -27.03 17.49
N ASP A 547 5.65 -26.58 17.12
CA ASP A 547 6.91 -27.26 17.29
C ASP A 547 7.46 -27.05 18.71
N ILE A 548 8.07 -28.08 19.28
CA ILE A 548 8.73 -27.97 20.60
C ILE A 548 10.02 -27.14 20.54
N GLY A 549 10.62 -26.96 19.38
CA GLY A 549 11.80 -26.12 19.19
C GLY A 549 11.58 -24.65 19.55
N GLU A 550 10.38 -24.14 19.34
CA GLU A 550 9.96 -22.78 19.72
C GLU A 550 9.38 -22.70 21.14
N HIS A 551 9.07 -23.83 21.77
CA HIS A 551 8.36 -23.91 23.03
C HIS A 551 9.13 -24.70 24.08
N PRO A 552 9.96 -24.04 24.93
CA PRO A 552 10.73 -24.71 25.96
C PRO A 552 9.87 -25.62 26.85
N GLY A 553 10.34 -26.85 27.07
CA GLY A 553 9.66 -27.83 27.94
C GLY A 553 8.29 -28.30 27.38
N GLY A 554 8.07 -28.23 26.09
CA GLY A 554 6.79 -28.60 25.44
C GLY A 554 5.65 -27.62 25.72
N ASN A 555 5.98 -26.43 26.20
CA ASN A 555 5.03 -25.37 26.48
C ASN A 555 4.43 -24.81 25.16
N ARG A 556 3.16 -24.45 25.16
CA ARG A 556 2.42 -23.92 24.01
C ARG A 556 1.89 -22.51 24.29
N SER A 557 2.72 -21.68 24.96
CA SER A 557 2.34 -20.32 25.36
C SER A 557 1.90 -19.46 24.18
N GLY A 558 0.84 -18.72 24.38
CA GLY A 558 0.47 -17.61 23.50
C GLY A 558 0.03 -17.98 22.09
N ASN A 559 -0.42 -19.22 21.83
CA ASN A 559 -0.86 -19.63 20.49
C ASN A 559 -2.24 -19.08 20.14
N TRP A 560 -2.38 -18.57 18.93
CA TRP A 560 -3.59 -17.95 18.40
C TRP A 560 -3.95 -18.49 17.02
N MET A 561 -5.25 -18.55 16.76
CA MET A 561 -5.84 -18.76 15.45
C MET A 561 -6.43 -17.44 14.96
N ILE A 562 -6.12 -17.07 13.71
CA ILE A 562 -6.69 -15.92 13.02
C ILE A 562 -7.54 -16.46 11.88
N THR A 563 -8.84 -16.26 11.92
CA THR A 563 -9.78 -16.85 10.96
C THR A 563 -11.04 -16.01 10.77
N ASN A 564 -11.68 -16.14 9.60
CA ASN A 564 -13.01 -15.60 9.30
C ASN A 564 -14.04 -16.73 9.11
N ALA A 565 -13.75 -17.91 9.62
CA ALA A 565 -14.69 -19.03 9.64
C ALA A 565 -15.67 -18.94 10.83
N ASP A 566 -16.81 -19.66 10.71
CA ASP A 566 -17.82 -19.75 11.78
C ASP A 566 -17.29 -20.55 12.97
N ALA A 567 -16.50 -21.59 12.68
CA ALA A 567 -15.86 -22.44 13.67
C ALA A 567 -14.52 -23.00 13.18
N VAL A 568 -13.66 -23.40 14.11
CA VAL A 568 -12.43 -24.15 13.84
C VAL A 568 -12.38 -25.42 14.66
N ARG A 569 -12.30 -26.57 14.00
CA ARG A 569 -12.10 -27.86 14.65
C ARG A 569 -10.62 -28.17 14.78
N MET A 570 -10.14 -28.33 16.00
CA MET A 570 -8.78 -28.74 16.31
C MET A 570 -8.71 -30.22 16.62
N TYR A 571 -7.82 -30.92 15.90
CA TYR A 571 -7.52 -32.33 16.13
C TYR A 571 -6.07 -32.51 16.56
N LYS A 572 -5.83 -33.48 17.42
CA LYS A 572 -4.51 -33.98 17.79
C LYS A 572 -4.45 -35.47 17.47
N ASN A 573 -3.51 -35.90 16.62
CA ASN A 573 -3.37 -37.30 16.17
C ASN A 573 -4.72 -37.88 15.70
N SER A 574 -5.43 -37.18 14.83
CA SER A 574 -6.74 -37.50 14.26
C SER A 574 -7.93 -37.48 15.26
N LYS A 575 -7.71 -37.25 16.56
CA LYS A 575 -8.75 -37.14 17.57
C LYS A 575 -9.19 -35.67 17.70
N LEU A 576 -10.51 -35.40 17.64
CA LEU A 576 -11.07 -34.09 17.88
C LEU A 576 -10.82 -33.68 19.35
N ILE A 577 -10.15 -32.56 19.53
CA ILE A 577 -9.84 -31.98 20.85
C ILE A 577 -10.90 -30.95 21.22
N LYS A 578 -11.15 -29.98 20.36
CA LYS A 578 -12.10 -28.90 20.61
C LYS A 578 -12.59 -28.29 19.28
N GLU A 579 -13.85 -27.85 19.29
CA GLU A 579 -14.37 -26.93 18.27
C GLU A 579 -14.41 -25.53 18.87
N TYR A 580 -13.70 -24.59 18.27
CA TYR A 580 -13.63 -23.19 18.67
C TYR A 580 -14.61 -22.38 17.84
N HIS A 581 -15.24 -21.39 18.47
CA HIS A 581 -16.20 -20.49 17.85
C HIS A 581 -15.77 -19.03 18.05
N ARG A 582 -16.43 -18.09 17.34
CA ARG A 582 -16.20 -16.66 17.50
C ARG A 582 -16.29 -16.19 18.96
N GLU A 583 -17.15 -16.82 19.74
CA GLU A 583 -17.34 -16.53 21.17
C GLU A 583 -16.12 -16.89 22.03
N ASP A 584 -15.21 -17.70 21.56
CA ASP A 584 -13.94 -17.98 22.25
C ASP A 584 -12.92 -16.82 22.10
N SER A 585 -13.11 -15.90 21.13
CA SER A 585 -12.26 -14.73 20.96
C SER A 585 -12.50 -13.67 22.03
N PRO A 586 -11.48 -13.06 22.63
CA PRO A 586 -11.61 -11.89 23.49
C PRO A 586 -11.90 -10.60 22.71
N TYR A 587 -11.71 -10.57 21.38
CA TYR A 587 -11.84 -9.41 20.51
C TYR A 587 -13.27 -9.24 20.00
N ARG A 588 -14.20 -8.93 20.90
CA ARG A 588 -15.66 -8.94 20.66
C ARG A 588 -16.16 -7.87 19.67
N ALA A 589 -15.43 -6.79 19.51
CA ALA A 589 -15.82 -5.70 18.61
C ALA A 589 -15.39 -5.92 17.16
N LEU A 590 -14.46 -6.85 16.90
CA LEU A 590 -14.09 -7.26 15.55
C LEU A 590 -15.10 -8.25 14.98
N ALA A 591 -15.30 -8.21 13.66
CA ALA A 591 -16.07 -9.22 12.96
C ALA A 591 -15.46 -10.62 13.17
N HIS A 592 -14.14 -10.71 13.03
CA HIS A 592 -13.36 -11.93 13.18
C HIS A 592 -12.12 -11.65 14.02
N GLY A 593 -12.26 -11.71 15.35
CA GLY A 593 -11.14 -11.51 16.26
C GLY A 593 -10.29 -12.78 16.40
N PRO A 594 -8.96 -12.66 16.64
CA PRO A 594 -8.11 -13.80 16.94
C PRO A 594 -8.64 -14.65 18.09
N ILE A 595 -8.53 -15.96 17.97
CA ILE A 595 -9.02 -16.95 18.95
C ILE A 595 -7.83 -17.63 19.63
N PRO A 596 -7.69 -17.63 20.97
CA PRO A 596 -6.59 -18.31 21.64
C PRO A 596 -6.75 -19.83 21.58
N VAL A 597 -5.68 -20.53 21.21
CA VAL A 597 -5.61 -22.00 21.31
C VAL A 597 -5.24 -22.36 22.75
N ASN A 598 -6.22 -22.74 23.54
CA ASN A 598 -6.11 -22.92 24.99
C ASN A 598 -6.50 -24.30 25.50
N ASP A 599 -6.78 -25.25 24.59
CA ASP A 599 -7.08 -26.64 24.96
C ASP A 599 -6.27 -27.58 24.04
N PHE A 600 -5.39 -28.38 24.63
CA PHE A 600 -4.52 -29.35 23.97
C PHE A 600 -4.85 -30.81 24.35
N ILE A 601 -5.83 -31.01 25.26
CA ILE A 601 -6.12 -32.29 25.91
C ILE A 601 -7.53 -32.77 25.58
N GLY A 602 -8.49 -31.85 25.51
CA GLY A 602 -9.93 -32.18 25.37
C GLY A 602 -10.40 -33.12 26.48
N ASN A 603 -11.04 -34.21 26.09
CA ASN A 603 -11.55 -35.23 27.01
C ASN A 603 -10.55 -36.39 27.29
N ALA A 604 -9.33 -36.34 26.76
CA ALA A 604 -8.41 -37.47 26.79
C ALA A 604 -8.11 -38.01 28.20
N ILE A 605 -7.97 -37.13 29.20
CA ILE A 605 -7.75 -37.55 30.59
C ILE A 605 -9.02 -38.23 31.18
N VAL A 606 -10.21 -37.74 30.84
CA VAL A 606 -11.48 -38.32 31.29
C VAL A 606 -11.68 -39.75 30.75
N GLU A 607 -11.24 -39.96 29.51
CA GLU A 607 -11.41 -41.20 28.78
C GLU A 607 -10.35 -42.26 29.13
N ASN A 608 -9.10 -41.86 29.35
CA ASN A 608 -7.97 -42.78 29.44
C ASN A 608 -7.39 -42.94 30.84
N GLU A 609 -7.74 -42.06 31.80
CA GLU A 609 -7.17 -42.16 33.14
C GLU A 609 -8.15 -42.69 34.15
N PRO A 610 -7.73 -43.53 35.12
CA PRO A 610 -8.57 -44.09 36.16
C PRO A 610 -8.93 -43.04 37.23
N MET A 611 -9.54 -41.92 36.81
CA MET A 611 -9.91 -40.79 37.65
C MET A 611 -11.42 -40.56 37.66
N LYS A 612 -11.93 -40.00 38.76
CA LYS A 612 -13.32 -39.51 38.76
C LYS A 612 -13.47 -38.43 37.69
N PRO A 613 -14.55 -38.41 36.88
CA PRO A 613 -14.69 -37.45 35.76
C PRO A 613 -14.47 -35.99 36.16
N LYS A 614 -14.91 -35.58 37.35
CA LYS A 614 -14.70 -34.23 37.88
C LYS A 614 -13.23 -33.93 38.16
N GLN A 615 -12.47 -34.90 38.71
CA GLN A 615 -11.06 -34.80 38.97
C GLN A 615 -10.27 -34.68 37.63
N ALA A 616 -10.57 -35.54 36.66
CA ALA A 616 -9.95 -35.57 35.35
C ALA A 616 -10.14 -34.24 34.60
N ARG A 617 -11.38 -33.67 34.66
CA ARG A 617 -11.63 -32.35 34.07
C ARG A 617 -10.84 -31.22 34.74
N LEU A 618 -10.75 -31.20 36.08
CA LEU A 618 -9.94 -30.20 36.80
C LEU A 618 -8.46 -30.35 36.50
N MET A 619 -7.96 -31.59 36.36
CA MET A 619 -6.61 -31.86 35.94
C MET A 619 -6.35 -31.38 34.52
N GLY A 620 -7.25 -31.69 33.57
CA GLY A 620 -7.16 -31.18 32.18
C GLY A 620 -7.09 -29.65 32.14
N GLN A 621 -7.93 -28.97 32.93
CA GLN A 621 -7.87 -27.49 33.03
C GLN A 621 -6.53 -27.00 33.58
N LEU A 622 -6.00 -27.62 34.62
CA LEU A 622 -4.71 -27.26 35.20
C LEU A 622 -3.58 -27.41 34.19
N LEU A 623 -3.53 -28.56 33.49
CA LEU A 623 -2.49 -28.85 32.52
C LEU A 623 -2.58 -27.95 31.25
N ASN A 624 -3.80 -27.67 30.77
CA ASN A 624 -4.02 -26.72 29.69
C ASN A 624 -3.58 -25.28 30.05
N MET A 625 -3.82 -24.87 31.34
CA MET A 625 -3.32 -23.56 31.79
C MET A 625 -1.79 -23.54 31.85
N THR A 626 -1.14 -24.63 32.26
CA THR A 626 0.33 -24.75 32.21
C THR A 626 0.84 -24.66 30.78
N ALA A 627 0.19 -25.38 29.86
CA ALA A 627 0.57 -25.36 28.44
C ALA A 627 0.41 -23.98 27.79
N TYR A 628 -0.66 -23.28 28.13
CA TYR A 628 -1.00 -21.99 27.50
C TYR A 628 -0.24 -20.80 28.10
N TYR A 629 -0.10 -20.72 29.43
CA TYR A 629 0.52 -19.56 30.11
C TYR A 629 2.02 -19.75 30.39
N GLY A 630 2.53 -20.98 30.31
CA GLY A 630 3.88 -21.30 30.78
C GLY A 630 3.99 -21.29 32.32
N LEU A 631 5.07 -21.85 32.82
CA LEU A 631 5.31 -21.96 34.27
C LEU A 631 5.52 -20.61 34.96
N ASN A 632 6.01 -19.60 34.23
CA ASN A 632 6.37 -18.30 34.78
C ASN A 632 5.19 -17.29 34.84
N ASN A 633 4.10 -17.55 34.10
CA ASN A 633 2.98 -16.60 33.93
C ASN A 633 1.64 -17.19 34.37
N LEU A 634 1.66 -18.15 35.29
CA LEU A 634 0.45 -18.86 35.75
C LEU A 634 -0.52 -17.92 36.47
N PRO A 635 -1.79 -17.88 36.07
CA PRO A 635 -2.81 -17.05 36.73
C PRO A 635 -3.18 -17.57 38.12
N ALA A 636 -3.72 -16.70 38.97
CA ALA A 636 -4.16 -17.07 40.34
C ALA A 636 -5.12 -18.26 40.36
N LYS A 637 -5.96 -18.43 39.34
CA LYS A 637 -6.85 -19.58 39.18
C LYS A 637 -6.10 -20.91 39.12
N PHE A 638 -4.90 -20.96 38.59
CA PHE A 638 -4.05 -22.15 38.55
C PHE A 638 -3.75 -22.66 39.96
N TYR A 639 -3.29 -21.79 40.86
CA TYR A 639 -2.94 -22.14 42.24
C TYR A 639 -4.12 -22.60 43.02
N LEU A 640 -5.30 -21.99 42.82
CA LEU A 640 -6.56 -22.45 43.46
C LEU A 640 -6.96 -23.85 42.97
N LEU A 641 -6.82 -24.13 41.67
CA LEU A 641 -7.08 -25.45 41.09
C LEU A 641 -6.08 -26.50 41.61
N ALA A 642 -4.78 -26.17 41.62
CA ALA A 642 -3.73 -27.04 42.13
C ALA A 642 -3.99 -27.39 43.61
N LEU A 643 -4.26 -26.42 44.48
CA LEU A 643 -4.57 -26.64 45.87
C LEU A 643 -5.80 -27.55 46.02
N ARG A 644 -6.85 -27.32 45.23
CA ARG A 644 -8.06 -28.18 45.25
C ARG A 644 -7.76 -29.63 44.87
N LEU A 645 -6.94 -29.84 43.82
CA LEU A 645 -6.51 -31.17 43.37
C LEU A 645 -5.67 -31.87 44.44
N MET A 646 -4.77 -31.15 45.09
CA MET A 646 -3.95 -31.69 46.17
C MET A 646 -4.76 -32.05 47.43
N VAL A 647 -5.64 -31.15 47.88
CA VAL A 647 -6.39 -31.34 49.14
C VAL A 647 -7.58 -32.29 48.97
N CYS A 648 -8.39 -32.10 47.93
CA CYS A 648 -9.65 -32.86 47.79
C CYS A 648 -9.45 -34.21 47.06
N TYR A 649 -8.42 -34.34 46.26
CA TYR A 649 -8.18 -35.55 45.45
C TYR A 649 -6.83 -36.23 45.73
N HIS A 650 -6.04 -35.70 46.68
CA HIS A 650 -4.76 -36.23 47.12
C HIS A 650 -3.72 -36.40 45.97
N MET A 651 -3.82 -35.54 44.94
CA MET A 651 -2.95 -35.53 43.81
C MET A 651 -1.55 -35.03 44.19
N LYS A 652 -0.53 -35.75 43.80
CA LYS A 652 0.89 -35.37 44.03
C LYS A 652 1.43 -34.59 42.82
N PRO A 653 2.31 -33.61 43.04
CA PRO A 653 2.91 -32.86 41.91
C PRO A 653 3.53 -33.74 40.82
N LYS A 654 4.18 -34.85 41.21
CA LYS A 654 4.77 -35.81 40.28
C LYS A 654 3.76 -36.45 39.32
N ASP A 655 2.52 -36.67 39.80
CA ASP A 655 1.43 -37.25 38.97
C ASP A 655 0.96 -36.25 37.94
N ALA A 656 0.91 -34.95 38.30
CA ALA A 656 0.60 -33.90 37.38
C ALA A 656 1.68 -33.74 36.30
N VAL A 657 2.96 -33.83 36.66
CA VAL A 657 4.07 -33.81 35.70
C VAL A 657 4.02 -35.01 34.76
N ALA A 658 3.74 -36.22 35.27
CA ALA A 658 3.61 -37.40 34.41
C ALA A 658 2.43 -37.26 33.40
N LEU A 659 1.29 -36.69 33.84
CA LEU A 659 0.16 -36.43 32.96
C LEU A 659 0.47 -35.32 31.94
N TYR A 660 1.21 -34.28 32.36
CA TYR A 660 1.65 -33.21 31.43
C TYR A 660 2.53 -33.79 30.32
N THR A 661 3.54 -34.59 30.70
CA THR A 661 4.45 -35.26 29.71
C THR A 661 3.64 -36.15 28.77
N ARG A 662 2.61 -36.86 29.26
CA ARG A 662 1.79 -37.75 28.42
C ARG A 662 0.83 -37.03 27.48
N TYR A 663 0.18 -35.99 27.94
CA TYR A 663 -0.92 -35.36 27.21
C TYR A 663 -0.56 -34.03 26.52
N VAL A 664 0.47 -33.33 26.97
CA VAL A 664 0.89 -32.03 26.48
C VAL A 664 2.32 -32.05 25.97
N GLY A 665 3.27 -32.59 26.71
CA GLY A 665 4.69 -32.49 26.47
C GLY A 665 5.17 -33.18 25.18
N ASP A 666 4.43 -34.18 24.74
CA ASP A 666 4.66 -34.91 23.46
C ASP A 666 6.09 -35.49 23.30
N TRP A 667 6.77 -35.77 24.44
CA TRP A 667 8.13 -36.29 24.40
C TRP A 667 8.13 -37.83 24.34
N GLY A 668 8.77 -38.37 23.31
CA GLY A 668 9.41 -39.66 23.44
C GLY A 668 8.86 -40.83 22.65
N THR A 669 7.79 -40.80 21.86
CA THR A 669 7.36 -42.00 21.13
C THR A 669 6.92 -41.77 19.68
N THR A 670 6.11 -40.78 19.42
CA THR A 670 5.63 -40.45 18.06
C THR A 670 5.46 -38.95 17.91
N SER A 671 5.74 -38.43 16.73
CA SER A 671 5.48 -37.02 16.41
C SER A 671 3.98 -36.72 16.54
N THR A 672 3.68 -35.57 17.11
CA THR A 672 2.27 -35.10 17.22
C THR A 672 1.88 -34.36 15.97
N VAL A 673 0.70 -34.72 15.42
CA VAL A 673 0.08 -34.03 14.31
C VAL A 673 -1.08 -33.20 14.85
N TYR A 674 -1.04 -31.89 14.63
CA TYR A 674 -2.16 -31.00 14.86
C TYR A 674 -2.83 -30.65 13.54
N LYS A 675 -4.15 -30.83 13.45
CA LYS A 675 -4.95 -30.44 12.29
C LYS A 675 -6.03 -29.46 12.71
N PHE A 676 -6.17 -28.36 11.98
CA PHE A 676 -7.17 -27.32 12.18
C PHE A 676 -8.04 -27.22 10.92
N GLU A 677 -9.34 -27.36 11.07
CA GLU A 677 -10.32 -27.26 9.99
C GLU A 677 -11.23 -26.04 10.22
N ALA A 678 -11.09 -25.03 9.36
CA ALA A 678 -11.99 -23.90 9.31
C ALA A 678 -13.32 -24.31 8.68
N VAL A 679 -14.42 -24.07 9.36
CA VAL A 679 -15.76 -24.46 8.95
C VAL A 679 -16.61 -23.23 8.70
N ARG A 680 -17.23 -23.13 7.51
CA ARG A 680 -18.16 -22.07 7.13
C ARG A 680 -19.43 -22.69 6.55
N GLY A 681 -20.60 -22.32 7.04
CA GLY A 681 -21.87 -22.91 6.61
C GLY A 681 -21.90 -24.44 6.73
N GLY A 682 -21.26 -25.00 7.76
CA GLY A 682 -21.17 -26.45 8.01
C GLY A 682 -20.17 -27.21 7.13
N LYS A 683 -19.46 -26.53 6.21
CA LYS A 683 -18.46 -27.16 5.32
C LYS A 683 -17.05 -26.72 5.70
N VAL A 684 -16.09 -27.63 5.59
CA VAL A 684 -14.66 -27.30 5.74
C VAL A 684 -14.22 -26.50 4.52
N VAL A 685 -13.70 -25.29 4.74
CA VAL A 685 -13.29 -24.35 3.69
C VAL A 685 -11.78 -24.15 3.64
N LYS A 686 -11.05 -24.42 4.72
CA LYS A 686 -9.59 -24.40 4.78
C LYS A 686 -9.11 -25.38 5.86
N THR A 687 -7.99 -26.06 5.60
CA THR A 687 -7.34 -26.96 6.55
C THR A 687 -5.88 -26.52 6.72
N VAL A 688 -5.39 -26.50 7.95
CA VAL A 688 -3.98 -26.30 8.31
C VAL A 688 -3.53 -27.51 9.12
N ILE A 689 -2.40 -28.11 8.73
CA ILE A 689 -1.77 -29.21 9.43
C ILE A 689 -0.41 -28.74 9.95
N LYS A 690 -0.13 -28.99 11.21
CA LYS A 690 1.14 -28.71 11.87
C LYS A 690 1.73 -30.02 12.37
N GLU A 691 2.84 -30.42 11.80
CA GLU A 691 3.60 -31.60 12.16
C GLU A 691 5.09 -31.37 11.86
N PRO A 692 6.01 -32.13 12.45
CA PRO A 692 7.42 -32.02 12.10
C PRO A 692 7.62 -32.29 10.61
N MET A 693 8.18 -31.30 9.89
CA MET A 693 8.36 -31.38 8.46
C MET A 693 9.24 -32.56 8.04
N GLN A 694 8.96 -33.13 6.88
CA GLN A 694 9.77 -34.17 6.24
C GLN A 694 10.42 -33.68 4.94
N GLN A 695 9.80 -32.73 4.26
CA GLN A 695 10.28 -32.23 2.98
C GLN A 695 10.08 -30.71 2.88
N ALA A 696 11.14 -29.99 2.55
CA ALA A 696 11.07 -28.57 2.19
C ALA A 696 10.93 -28.44 0.67
N HIS A 697 10.12 -27.45 0.24
CA HIS A 697 10.04 -27.03 -1.17
C HIS A 697 9.89 -25.50 -1.26
N LEU A 698 10.21 -24.92 -2.41
CA LEU A 698 9.92 -23.52 -2.68
C LEU A 698 8.53 -23.38 -3.30
N GLU A 699 7.78 -22.42 -2.83
CA GLU A 699 6.61 -21.88 -3.52
C GLU A 699 7.01 -20.58 -4.19
N VAL A 700 6.68 -20.43 -5.47
CA VAL A 700 6.90 -19.20 -6.22
C VAL A 700 5.55 -18.63 -6.65
N LYS A 701 5.31 -17.36 -6.32
CA LYS A 701 4.11 -16.62 -6.75
C LYS A 701 4.52 -15.42 -7.58
N VAL A 702 4.13 -15.45 -8.84
CA VAL A 702 4.39 -14.37 -9.80
C VAL A 702 3.16 -13.49 -9.93
N SER A 703 3.35 -12.16 -9.95
CA SER A 703 2.23 -11.22 -10.09
C SER A 703 1.55 -11.31 -11.47
N ALA A 704 2.32 -11.62 -12.52
CA ALA A 704 1.83 -11.86 -13.87
C ALA A 704 2.83 -12.69 -14.68
N HIS A 705 2.36 -13.67 -15.44
CA HIS A 705 3.17 -14.43 -16.42
C HIS A 705 3.06 -13.85 -17.83
N ASN A 706 1.99 -13.11 -18.14
CA ASN A 706 1.82 -12.38 -19.38
C ASN A 706 2.21 -10.92 -19.15
N LEU A 707 3.30 -10.49 -19.78
CA LEU A 707 3.83 -9.14 -19.71
C LEU A 707 3.62 -8.42 -21.03
N THR A 708 3.54 -7.10 -20.98
CA THR A 708 3.27 -6.28 -22.16
C THR A 708 4.38 -5.26 -22.39
N GLU A 709 5.10 -5.43 -23.48
CA GLU A 709 6.05 -4.44 -23.97
C GLU A 709 5.30 -3.41 -24.80
N GLY A 710 5.06 -2.24 -24.23
CA GLY A 710 4.22 -1.20 -24.82
C GLY A 710 4.81 0.19 -24.65
N ARG A 711 4.06 1.07 -24.00
CA ARG A 711 4.50 2.46 -23.75
C ARG A 711 5.83 2.55 -22.98
N THR A 712 6.17 1.51 -22.21
CA THR A 712 7.46 1.28 -21.57
C THR A 712 7.66 -0.22 -21.32
N TYR A 713 8.71 -0.58 -20.54
CA TYR A 713 8.87 -1.95 -20.06
C TYR A 713 7.76 -2.33 -19.09
N ASP A 714 7.46 -3.62 -19.02
CA ASP A 714 6.61 -4.21 -17.99
C ASP A 714 7.44 -4.96 -16.96
N MET A 715 6.86 -5.21 -15.79
CA MET A 715 7.56 -5.81 -14.66
C MET A 715 6.65 -6.78 -13.91
N ALA A 716 7.22 -7.90 -13.46
CA ALA A 716 6.52 -8.83 -12.57
C ALA A 716 7.27 -9.00 -11.25
N ALA A 717 6.51 -8.99 -10.15
CA ALA A 717 6.99 -9.39 -8.84
C ALA A 717 7.02 -10.91 -8.72
N VAL A 718 8.11 -11.42 -8.17
CA VAL A 718 8.33 -12.85 -7.92
C VAL A 718 8.51 -13.04 -6.41
N ARG A 719 7.47 -13.49 -5.73
CA ARG A 719 7.48 -13.79 -4.30
C ARG A 719 7.91 -15.24 -4.11
N ILE A 720 8.89 -15.49 -3.24
CA ILE A 720 9.48 -16.81 -2.99
C ILE A 720 9.30 -17.16 -1.53
N ARG A 721 8.76 -18.34 -1.24
CA ARG A 721 8.62 -18.86 0.12
C ARG A 721 9.12 -20.29 0.19
N ALA A 722 9.81 -20.63 1.29
CA ALA A 722 10.14 -22.00 1.62
C ALA A 722 9.04 -22.59 2.50
N LEU A 723 8.45 -23.68 2.07
CA LEU A 723 7.31 -24.34 2.71
C LEU A 723 7.63 -25.80 3.05
N ASP A 724 6.92 -26.33 4.07
CA ASP A 724 6.82 -27.76 4.29
C ASP A 724 5.78 -28.40 3.35
N GLU A 725 5.63 -29.73 3.40
CA GLU A 725 4.66 -30.49 2.61
C GLU A 725 3.20 -30.14 2.90
N ASN A 726 2.92 -29.46 4.01
CA ASN A 726 1.58 -29.01 4.40
C ASN A 726 1.32 -27.53 4.07
N GLY A 727 2.28 -26.85 3.42
CA GLY A 727 2.19 -25.45 3.02
C GLY A 727 2.49 -24.44 4.13
N ASN A 728 3.13 -24.84 5.20
CA ASN A 728 3.56 -23.91 6.26
C ASN A 728 4.91 -23.29 5.90
N VAL A 729 5.06 -21.99 6.15
CA VAL A 729 6.34 -21.29 5.96
C VAL A 729 7.37 -21.82 6.96
N LEU A 730 8.54 -22.17 6.44
CA LEU A 730 9.67 -22.63 7.23
C LEU A 730 10.48 -21.44 7.77
N GLY A 731 10.13 -20.95 8.95
CA GLY A 731 10.67 -19.72 9.54
C GLY A 731 12.19 -19.73 9.80
N PHE A 732 12.84 -20.89 9.80
CA PHE A 732 14.28 -21.05 9.95
C PHE A 732 15.03 -21.27 8.62
N PHE A 733 14.32 -21.26 7.49
CA PHE A 733 14.93 -21.42 6.17
C PHE A 733 15.53 -20.09 5.71
N ASN A 734 16.84 -19.92 5.96
CA ASN A 734 17.61 -18.72 5.62
C ASN A 734 18.69 -19.05 4.57
N GLU A 735 18.31 -19.89 3.60
CA GLU A 735 19.22 -20.41 2.59
C GLU A 735 19.31 -19.51 1.35
N PRO A 736 20.46 -19.52 0.65
CA PRO A 736 20.63 -18.81 -0.59
C PRO A 736 19.83 -19.45 -1.73
N VAL A 737 19.28 -18.60 -2.59
CA VAL A 737 18.57 -18.97 -3.81
C VAL A 737 19.27 -18.32 -5.00
N GLN A 738 19.59 -19.12 -6.01
CA GLN A 738 20.18 -18.67 -7.29
C GLN A 738 19.08 -18.34 -8.28
N LEU A 739 19.24 -17.22 -8.98
CA LEU A 739 18.29 -16.69 -9.95
C LEU A 739 18.96 -16.54 -11.32
N GLU A 740 18.36 -17.09 -12.36
CA GLU A 740 18.82 -16.94 -13.75
C GLU A 740 17.64 -16.61 -14.65
N VAL A 741 17.77 -15.59 -15.49
CA VAL A 741 16.77 -15.27 -16.52
C VAL A 741 17.32 -15.58 -17.91
N LYS A 742 16.41 -15.99 -18.82
CA LYS A 742 16.70 -16.26 -20.24
C LYS A 742 15.58 -15.70 -21.12
N GLY A 743 15.88 -15.48 -22.40
CA GLY A 743 14.93 -14.96 -23.37
C GLY A 743 14.79 -13.45 -23.29
N VAL A 744 13.55 -12.94 -23.30
CA VAL A 744 13.23 -11.51 -23.44
C VAL A 744 12.99 -10.80 -22.10
N LEU A 745 13.70 -11.25 -21.06
CA LEU A 745 13.61 -10.71 -19.70
C LEU A 745 14.98 -10.30 -19.15
N GLU A 746 14.95 -9.38 -18.21
CA GLU A 746 16.06 -8.97 -17.36
C GLU A 746 15.69 -9.14 -15.88
N LEU A 747 16.67 -9.59 -15.07
CA LEU A 747 16.53 -9.72 -13.63
C LEU A 747 16.81 -8.36 -12.96
N ILE A 748 15.93 -7.93 -12.06
CA ILE A 748 16.17 -6.77 -11.19
C ILE A 748 16.76 -7.25 -9.87
N GLY A 749 17.91 -6.67 -9.51
CA GLY A 749 18.65 -7.07 -8.31
C GLY A 749 19.65 -8.21 -8.53
N PRO A 750 20.20 -8.79 -7.47
CA PRO A 750 21.30 -9.74 -7.57
C PRO A 750 20.83 -11.13 -8.04
N LYS A 751 21.75 -11.86 -8.69
CA LYS A 751 21.53 -13.27 -9.11
C LYS A 751 21.48 -14.25 -7.95
N THR A 752 21.88 -13.83 -6.76
CA THR A 752 21.80 -14.65 -5.54
C THR A 752 21.13 -13.82 -4.47
N ILE A 753 20.05 -14.34 -3.91
CA ILE A 753 19.34 -13.75 -2.78
C ILE A 753 19.34 -14.76 -1.61
N CYS A 754 19.23 -14.27 -0.38
CA CYS A 754 18.98 -15.13 0.78
C CYS A 754 17.55 -14.96 1.23
N LEU A 755 16.82 -16.06 1.43
CA LEU A 755 15.54 -16.02 2.11
C LEU A 755 15.75 -15.64 3.56
N GLN A 756 14.83 -14.90 4.14
CA GLN A 756 14.84 -14.48 5.55
C GLN A 756 13.57 -14.95 6.21
N GLY A 757 13.68 -15.86 7.18
CA GLY A 757 12.49 -16.47 7.78
C GLY A 757 11.64 -17.24 6.76
N GLY A 758 12.31 -17.89 5.79
CA GLY A 758 11.65 -18.64 4.73
C GLY A 758 10.98 -17.78 3.64
N MET A 759 11.24 -16.47 3.61
CA MET A 759 10.60 -15.56 2.67
C MET A 759 11.61 -14.66 1.96
N GLY A 760 11.29 -14.27 0.71
CA GLY A 760 12.09 -13.35 -0.09
C GLY A 760 11.44 -13.12 -1.44
N GLY A 761 12.18 -12.56 -2.38
CA GLY A 761 11.65 -12.31 -3.71
C GLY A 761 12.64 -11.59 -4.61
N THR A 762 12.17 -11.35 -5.83
CA THR A 762 12.87 -10.59 -6.86
C THR A 762 11.87 -10.00 -7.84
N TYR A 763 12.37 -9.37 -8.90
CA TYR A 763 11.56 -8.85 -10.00
C TYR A 763 12.19 -9.21 -11.34
N VAL A 764 11.34 -9.38 -12.35
CA VAL A 764 11.77 -9.47 -13.74
C VAL A 764 11.14 -8.34 -14.54
N LYS A 765 11.87 -7.79 -15.51
CA LYS A 765 11.37 -6.75 -16.43
C LYS A 765 11.59 -7.15 -17.88
N THR A 766 10.77 -6.63 -18.79
CA THR A 766 10.91 -6.82 -20.24
C THR A 766 12.01 -5.92 -20.83
N ILE A 767 12.61 -6.34 -21.94
CA ILE A 767 13.78 -5.69 -22.55
C ILE A 767 13.53 -5.08 -23.96
N GLY A 768 12.27 -4.75 -24.29
CA GLY A 768 11.92 -4.16 -25.59
C GLY A 768 11.60 -5.17 -26.69
N GLN A 769 11.49 -6.47 -26.36
CA GLN A 769 11.25 -7.54 -27.31
C GLN A 769 10.05 -8.40 -26.89
N ALA A 770 9.22 -8.80 -27.89
CA ALA A 770 8.19 -9.82 -27.69
C ALA A 770 8.83 -11.22 -27.76
N GLY A 771 8.25 -12.16 -27.05
CA GLY A 771 8.71 -13.56 -27.05
C GLY A 771 8.56 -14.24 -25.70
N GLU A 772 9.27 -15.33 -25.53
CA GLU A 772 9.28 -16.12 -24.30
C GLU A 772 10.44 -15.71 -23.38
N GLY A 773 10.16 -15.69 -22.08
CA GLY A 773 11.16 -15.52 -21.04
C GLY A 773 11.05 -16.62 -20.00
N ILE A 774 12.17 -16.97 -19.38
CA ILE A 774 12.22 -18.00 -18.35
C ILE A 774 13.03 -17.47 -17.17
N LEU A 775 12.44 -17.51 -15.97
CA LEU A 775 13.16 -17.33 -14.70
C LEU A 775 13.40 -18.70 -14.09
N THR A 776 14.64 -19.02 -13.84
CA THR A 776 15.08 -20.19 -13.08
C THR A 776 15.40 -19.79 -11.66
N ILE A 777 14.87 -20.53 -10.70
CA ILE A 777 15.05 -20.36 -9.27
C ILE A 777 15.59 -21.68 -8.73
N GLU A 778 16.78 -21.68 -8.14
CA GLU A 778 17.47 -22.89 -7.71
C GLU A 778 18.00 -22.74 -6.29
N ASN A 779 17.76 -23.76 -5.48
CA ASN A 779 18.35 -23.92 -4.15
C ASN A 779 18.85 -25.34 -3.97
N ALA A 780 19.97 -25.52 -3.29
CA ALA A 780 20.64 -26.80 -3.16
C ALA A 780 19.81 -27.89 -2.45
N GLN A 781 18.93 -27.51 -1.52
CA GLN A 781 18.08 -28.43 -0.76
C GLN A 781 16.74 -28.70 -1.46
N THR A 782 16.11 -27.68 -2.03
CA THR A 782 14.73 -27.76 -2.56
C THR A 782 14.69 -28.01 -4.08
N GLY A 783 15.83 -27.95 -4.75
CA GLY A 783 15.92 -28.17 -6.19
C GLY A 783 15.65 -26.93 -7.02
N LYS A 784 15.12 -27.15 -8.24
CA LYS A 784 14.97 -26.13 -9.28
C LYS A 784 13.51 -25.93 -9.66
N ILE A 785 13.11 -24.66 -9.78
CA ILE A 785 11.81 -24.22 -10.31
C ILE A 785 12.06 -23.35 -11.54
N CYS A 786 11.20 -23.47 -12.56
CA CYS A 786 11.23 -22.62 -13.74
C CYS A 786 9.86 -21.94 -13.90
N GLU A 787 9.86 -20.61 -13.94
CA GLU A 787 8.69 -19.80 -14.24
C GLU A 787 8.78 -19.30 -15.69
N HIS A 788 7.70 -19.50 -16.45
CA HIS A 788 7.62 -19.16 -17.86
C HIS A 788 6.80 -17.89 -18.04
N PHE A 789 7.33 -16.97 -18.84
CA PHE A 789 6.69 -15.69 -19.16
C PHE A 789 6.46 -15.55 -20.66
N GLN A 790 5.34 -14.97 -21.01
CA GLN A 790 5.04 -14.57 -22.37
C GLN A 790 5.01 -13.04 -22.44
N VAL A 791 5.86 -12.46 -23.29
CA VAL A 791 5.89 -11.03 -23.52
C VAL A 791 5.20 -10.72 -24.85
N ALA A 792 4.11 -9.98 -24.80
CA ALA A 792 3.44 -9.41 -25.96
C ALA A 792 3.90 -7.98 -26.21
N ARG A 793 3.85 -7.52 -27.46
CA ARG A 793 4.06 -6.13 -27.82
C ARG A 793 2.72 -5.47 -28.13
N GLU A 794 2.43 -4.33 -27.48
CA GLU A 794 1.32 -3.48 -27.90
C GLU A 794 1.69 -2.83 -29.24
N GLU A 795 0.76 -2.86 -30.21
CA GLU A 795 0.93 -2.22 -31.52
C GLU A 795 0.78 -0.68 -31.44
#